data_8be3da4fd2c6f46a1cd665b47085fe2d
#
_entry.id   8be3da4fd2c6f46a1cd665b47085fe2d
#
_cell.length_a   1.000
_cell.length_b   1.000
_cell.length_c   1.000
_cell.angle_alpha   90.00
_cell.angle_beta   90.00
_cell.angle_gamma   90.00
#
_symmetry.space_group_name_H-M   'P 1'
#
loop_
_entity.id
_entity.type
_entity.pdbx_description
1 polymer ?
#
loop_
_entity_poly.entity_id
_entity_poly.type
_entity_poly.pdbx_seq_one_letter_code
_entity_poly.pdbx_strand_id
1 'polypeptide(L)'
;MNKNIFQTTKEILMNNPKYISEDNKLLKAKVYSDVMTMNKDLLSLLLSNNDIKQRFFIEINGTLIFDKQKFAWFIDSKEFLPNSYTRYTNKIGLTNNGEFLSKTNDVVLDFPYKDCVLEGGQSKDDQKRNEIFYNEIIASDEINQMLAPKVLSNAKRYTKDGVQENIMFDENDNLIIKGNNLIALASLLKRYEGKVKCIYIDPPYYFNSTREEDTFLYNSNFKLSTWLNFMKNRLDLSKKILKNDGFIFLQISDDGYAYLKILMDEVFGNNNYINTIIVKSKASSGASGGGEDKKMKKNVEYILVYGKSDSILKTQYIKTPLYEYIKTKEKEGKNFAYTNVMLDVGKPFYIDDIIDGYGNIIKIYEMKNYKSVSVKTLAKQENCSEEEIYIKYIDKIYTTENAQTSIRDRIRKKIPNDYNFIIAQYIPVSGKNKGKLTDVGFIGNKKRLISFLKETIVIENNFIYKTEKSGTLWDDISWSSIKFEGNINFGAGKKPEKLIERIFKSSTNENDLVVDFFLGSGTTAAVAHKMNRRYIGIEQMDYINDITVERLKKVIDGEQGGISKSVNWNGGGSFVYCELLENTNSLISQIQDASNENITIIKNLIYSDNRIVPYLTTKELQDVDKDFETLSLKDKKQALIKLIDKNKLYVNYSDIEDESFNINEADKKFSKSFYDKK
;
A
#
# COMPACT_ATOMS: atom_id res chain seq x y z
N MET A 1 18.87 35.78 39.58
CA MET A 1 18.23 34.82 38.65
C MET A 1 17.88 35.56 37.38
N ASN A 2 18.48 35.23 36.24
CA ASN A 2 18.08 35.83 34.97
C ASN A 2 16.65 35.41 34.67
N LYS A 3 15.69 36.34 34.71
CA LYS A 3 14.31 36.10 34.32
C LYS A 3 14.28 35.69 32.84
N ASN A 4 13.56 34.62 32.55
CA ASN A 4 13.36 34.20 31.18
C ASN A 4 12.60 35.30 30.40
N ILE A 5 12.99 35.60 29.17
CA ILE A 5 12.38 36.63 28.30
C ILE A 5 10.84 36.50 28.20
N PHE A 6 10.31 35.29 28.26
CA PHE A 6 8.87 35.03 28.29
C PHE A 6 8.22 35.60 29.55
N GLN A 7 8.84 35.41 30.69
CA GLN A 7 8.33 35.86 31.97
C GLN A 7 8.40 37.39 32.05
N THR A 8 9.50 38.00 31.58
CA THR A 8 9.67 39.47 31.48
C THR A 8 8.59 40.06 30.55
N THR A 9 8.40 39.50 29.37
CA THR A 9 7.38 40.00 28.42
C THR A 9 5.98 39.87 28.97
N LYS A 10 5.67 38.76 29.63
CA LYS A 10 4.36 38.52 30.25
C LYS A 10 4.08 39.54 31.35
N GLU A 11 5.04 39.80 32.24
CA GLU A 11 4.89 40.76 33.31
C GLU A 11 4.64 42.20 32.75
N ILE A 12 5.38 42.59 31.71
CA ILE A 12 5.22 43.93 31.10
C ILE A 12 3.85 44.06 30.44
N LEU A 13 3.38 43.02 29.72
CA LEU A 13 2.05 43.03 29.09
C LEU A 13 0.93 43.01 30.15
N MET A 14 1.10 42.28 31.23
CA MET A 14 0.13 42.20 32.31
C MET A 14 0.11 43.47 33.23
N ASN A 15 1.07 44.37 33.12
CA ASN A 15 1.00 45.65 33.78
C ASN A 15 0.07 46.65 33.07
N ASN A 16 -0.42 46.31 31.88
CA ASN A 16 -1.35 47.17 31.14
C ASN A 16 -2.75 46.56 31.17
N PRO A 17 -3.75 47.26 31.77
CA PRO A 17 -5.13 46.75 31.90
C PRO A 17 -5.78 46.35 30.56
N LYS A 18 -5.35 46.91 29.44
CA LYS A 18 -5.83 46.62 28.10
C LYS A 18 -5.59 45.17 27.68
N TYR A 19 -4.58 44.52 28.27
CA TYR A 19 -4.15 43.16 27.92
C TYR A 19 -4.48 42.10 28.98
N ILE A 20 -5.30 42.45 29.99
CA ILE A 20 -5.69 41.57 31.08
C ILE A 20 -7.19 41.31 31.01
N SER A 21 -7.61 40.05 31.19
CA SER A 21 -9.03 39.67 31.36
C SER A 21 -9.49 39.90 32.82
N GLU A 22 -10.79 39.90 33.04
CA GLU A 22 -11.40 39.96 34.38
C GLU A 22 -10.87 38.85 35.31
N ASP A 23 -10.47 37.70 34.76
CA ASP A 23 -9.87 36.58 35.50
C ASP A 23 -8.32 36.71 35.66
N ASN A 24 -7.78 37.88 35.46
CA ASN A 24 -6.34 38.18 35.58
C ASN A 24 -5.45 37.34 34.66
N LYS A 25 -5.93 37.06 33.43
CA LYS A 25 -5.21 36.30 32.37
C LYS A 25 -4.83 37.23 31.23
N LEU A 26 -3.66 36.95 30.58
CA LEU A 26 -3.23 37.70 29.40
C LEU A 26 -4.19 37.50 28.21
N LEU A 27 -4.73 38.59 27.68
CA LEU A 27 -5.58 38.61 26.47
C LEU A 27 -4.71 38.52 25.21
N LYS A 28 -4.21 37.32 24.95
CA LYS A 28 -3.29 37.01 23.86
C LYS A 28 -3.78 37.46 22.47
N ALA A 29 -5.06 37.20 22.16
CA ALA A 29 -5.64 37.63 20.89
C ALA A 29 -5.64 39.14 20.71
N LYS A 30 -5.80 39.90 21.82
CA LYS A 30 -5.73 41.36 21.80
C LYS A 30 -4.30 41.86 21.58
N VAL A 31 -3.33 41.24 22.27
CA VAL A 31 -1.89 41.54 22.05
C VAL A 31 -1.51 41.26 20.59
N TYR A 32 -1.91 40.07 20.05
CA TYR A 32 -1.64 39.70 18.66
C TYR A 32 -2.23 40.71 17.67
N SER A 33 -3.49 41.11 17.85
CA SER A 33 -4.14 42.15 17.02
C SER A 33 -3.38 43.47 17.04
N ASP A 34 -2.95 43.92 18.22
CA ASP A 34 -2.21 45.17 18.41
C ASP A 34 -0.78 45.08 17.83
N VAL A 35 -0.17 43.90 17.82
CA VAL A 35 1.10 43.61 17.11
C VAL A 35 0.91 43.78 15.59
N MET A 36 -0.12 43.16 15.05
CA MET A 36 -0.35 43.16 13.59
C MET A 36 -0.69 44.57 13.08
N THR A 37 -1.37 45.40 13.90
CA THR A 37 -1.74 46.78 13.59
C THR A 37 -0.68 47.80 13.96
N MET A 38 0.50 47.37 14.47
CA MET A 38 1.58 48.24 14.90
C MET A 38 1.12 49.29 15.94
N ASN A 39 0.32 48.85 16.90
CA ASN A 39 -0.27 49.76 17.91
C ASN A 39 0.79 50.50 18.69
N LYS A 40 0.71 51.82 18.72
CA LYS A 40 1.73 52.71 19.35
C LYS A 40 1.93 52.44 20.84
N ASP A 41 0.84 52.18 21.59
CA ASP A 41 0.90 51.97 23.03
C ASP A 41 1.62 50.64 23.33
N LEU A 42 1.36 49.60 22.55
CA LEU A 42 2.05 48.33 22.66
C LEU A 42 3.54 48.48 22.34
N LEU A 43 3.89 49.15 21.26
CA LEU A 43 5.30 49.39 20.88
C LEU A 43 6.05 50.18 21.93
N SER A 44 5.44 51.23 22.49
CA SER A 44 6.03 52.00 23.59
C SER A 44 6.24 51.12 24.82
N LEU A 45 5.30 50.24 25.14
CA LEU A 45 5.41 49.32 26.26
C LEU A 45 6.55 48.30 26.05
N LEU A 46 6.71 47.76 24.84
CA LEU A 46 7.79 46.84 24.52
C LEU A 46 9.18 47.52 24.50
N LEU A 47 9.25 48.74 24.06
CA LEU A 47 10.49 49.53 24.05
C LEU A 47 10.98 49.93 25.46
N SER A 48 10.12 49.88 26.48
CA SER A 48 10.51 50.20 27.87
C SER A 48 11.47 49.19 28.49
N ASN A 49 11.65 48.02 27.89
CA ASN A 49 12.54 46.98 28.38
C ASN A 49 13.65 46.66 27.37
N ASN A 50 14.91 46.73 27.84
CA ASN A 50 16.08 46.54 26.98
C ASN A 50 16.16 45.11 26.36
N ASP A 51 15.82 44.06 27.09
CA ASP A 51 15.93 42.69 26.60
C ASP A 51 14.90 42.44 25.48
N ILE A 52 13.68 42.99 25.63
CA ILE A 52 12.63 42.92 24.61
C ILE A 52 13.03 43.75 23.39
N LYS A 53 13.56 44.96 23.63
CA LYS A 53 14.04 45.86 22.58
C LYS A 53 15.12 45.19 21.74
N GLN A 54 16.16 44.62 22.36
CA GLN A 54 17.25 43.94 21.62
C GLN A 54 16.79 42.72 20.85
N ARG A 55 15.76 42.04 21.32
CA ARG A 55 15.29 40.78 20.69
C ARG A 55 14.32 40.99 19.54
N PHE A 56 13.48 42.01 19.62
CA PHE A 56 12.34 42.18 18.68
C PHE A 56 12.39 43.50 17.89
N PHE A 57 13.42 44.31 18.08
CA PHE A 57 13.65 45.49 17.27
C PHE A 57 15.03 45.42 16.62
N ILE A 58 15.09 45.86 15.37
CA ILE A 58 16.33 45.95 14.57
C ILE A 58 16.63 47.40 14.38
N GLU A 59 17.87 47.81 14.66
CA GLU A 59 18.31 49.20 14.45
C GLU A 59 18.93 49.32 13.05
N ILE A 60 18.35 50.20 12.23
CA ILE A 60 18.86 50.53 10.90
C ILE A 60 19.04 52.05 10.84
N ASN A 61 20.27 52.50 10.66
CA ASN A 61 20.63 53.93 10.58
C ASN A 61 20.05 54.76 11.74
N GLY A 62 20.13 54.27 12.96
CA GLY A 62 19.62 54.95 14.15
C GLY A 62 18.11 54.87 14.36
N THR A 63 17.39 54.21 13.46
CA THR A 63 15.94 54.00 13.56
C THR A 63 15.64 52.57 13.99
N LEU A 64 14.80 52.42 15.03
CA LEU A 64 14.37 51.12 15.54
C LEU A 64 13.14 50.64 14.74
N ILE A 65 13.28 49.49 14.12
CA ILE A 65 12.23 48.81 13.36
C ILE A 65 11.77 47.62 14.16
N PHE A 66 10.45 47.51 14.44
CA PHE A 66 9.87 46.39 15.15
C PHE A 66 9.66 45.20 14.23
N ASP A 67 10.26 44.06 14.59
CA ASP A 67 10.00 42.77 13.91
C ASP A 67 8.69 42.17 14.42
N LYS A 68 7.59 42.64 13.83
CA LYS A 68 6.24 42.22 14.21
C LYS A 68 6.00 40.70 14.02
N GLN A 69 6.65 40.12 13.03
CA GLN A 69 6.46 38.69 12.73
C GLN A 69 7.12 37.81 13.77
N LYS A 70 8.37 38.14 14.12
CA LYS A 70 9.11 37.47 15.19
C LYS A 70 8.42 37.60 16.55
N PHE A 71 7.85 38.75 16.85
CA PHE A 71 7.12 38.97 18.11
C PHE A 71 5.75 38.25 18.10
N ALA A 72 5.05 38.23 16.98
CA ALA A 72 3.80 37.50 16.84
C ALA A 72 4.00 36.00 17.09
N TRP A 73 5.02 35.38 16.48
CA TRP A 73 5.39 33.99 16.73
C TRP A 73 5.78 33.72 18.18
N PHE A 74 6.49 34.66 18.79
CA PHE A 74 6.87 34.54 20.19
C PHE A 74 5.66 34.56 21.12
N ILE A 75 4.67 35.43 20.89
CA ILE A 75 3.40 35.47 21.63
C ILE A 75 2.56 34.20 21.37
N ASP A 76 2.65 33.61 20.17
CA ASP A 76 1.97 32.38 19.84
C ASP A 76 2.61 31.13 20.43
N SER A 77 3.81 31.23 20.97
CA SER A 77 4.48 30.08 21.55
C SER A 77 3.73 29.53 22.79
N LYS A 78 3.82 28.23 22.99
CA LYS A 78 3.19 27.52 24.13
C LYS A 78 3.71 27.98 25.49
N GLU A 79 4.93 28.55 25.53
CA GLU A 79 5.55 29.03 26.76
C GLU A 79 4.85 30.27 27.35
N PHE A 80 4.12 31.03 26.53
CA PHE A 80 3.30 32.14 26.99
C PHE A 80 2.04 31.69 27.74
N LEU A 81 1.54 30.51 27.45
CA LEU A 81 0.37 29.89 28.07
C LEU A 81 0.65 28.42 28.39
N PRO A 82 1.46 28.13 29.43
CA PRO A 82 1.88 26.73 29.70
C PRO A 82 0.72 25.77 29.96
N ASN A 83 -0.43 26.30 30.35
CA ASN A 83 -1.65 25.53 30.59
C ASN A 83 -2.63 25.60 29.42
N SER A 84 -2.26 26.14 28.26
CA SER A 84 -3.12 26.14 27.10
C SER A 84 -3.10 24.78 26.42
N TYR A 85 -4.28 24.20 26.17
CA TYR A 85 -4.42 23.01 25.37
C TYR A 85 -4.65 23.41 23.92
N THR A 86 -3.98 22.71 22.99
CA THR A 86 -4.23 22.87 21.57
C THR A 86 -5.64 22.42 21.28
N ARG A 87 -6.49 23.29 20.76
CA ARG A 87 -7.80 22.91 20.26
C ARG A 87 -7.60 22.14 18.97
N TYR A 88 -7.84 20.82 18.98
CA TYR A 88 -7.90 20.04 17.76
C TYR A 88 -9.06 20.54 16.90
N THR A 89 -8.76 21.25 15.85
CA THR A 89 -9.63 21.24 14.68
C THR A 89 -9.40 19.91 13.98
N ASN A 90 -10.41 19.34 13.32
CA ASN A 90 -10.43 17.98 12.76
C ASN A 90 -9.31 17.67 11.74
N LYS A 91 -8.19 18.39 11.77
CA LYS A 91 -7.03 18.21 10.89
C LYS A 91 -5.77 18.30 11.74
N ILE A 92 -5.15 17.13 11.96
CA ILE A 92 -3.77 17.08 12.43
C ILE A 92 -2.91 17.21 11.17
N GLY A 93 -2.10 18.26 11.09
CA GLY A 93 -1.21 18.46 9.96
C GLY A 93 -0.05 19.38 10.35
N LEU A 94 1.05 19.23 9.64
CA LEU A 94 2.14 20.20 9.70
C LEU A 94 1.66 21.49 9.05
N THR A 95 2.04 22.63 9.61
CA THR A 95 1.72 23.95 9.06
C THR A 95 3.00 24.72 8.77
N ASN A 96 3.00 25.45 7.68
CA ASN A 96 4.00 26.45 7.37
C ASN A 96 3.30 27.82 7.32
N ASN A 97 3.80 28.79 8.10
CA ASN A 97 3.17 30.13 8.22
C ASN A 97 1.68 30.13 8.57
N GLY A 98 1.21 29.11 9.33
CA GLY A 98 -0.19 29.01 9.77
C GLY A 98 -1.15 28.37 8.75
N GLU A 99 -0.70 28.06 7.54
CA GLU A 99 -1.45 27.31 6.56
C GLU A 99 -1.10 25.81 6.62
N PHE A 100 -2.12 24.94 6.50
CA PHE A 100 -1.87 23.51 6.45
C PHE A 100 -1.10 23.17 5.18
N LEU A 101 0.02 22.49 5.34
CA LEU A 101 0.88 22.03 4.27
C LEU A 101 0.14 21.19 3.21
N SER A 102 -0.95 20.52 3.61
CA SER A 102 -1.84 19.82 2.67
C SER A 102 -2.64 20.73 1.72
N LYS A 103 -2.67 22.04 1.96
CA LYS A 103 -3.35 23.01 1.07
C LYS A 103 -2.40 23.67 0.08
N THR A 104 -1.12 23.77 0.42
CA THR A 104 -0.15 24.52 -0.37
C THR A 104 0.63 23.62 -1.34
N ASN A 105 0.48 22.29 -1.27
CA ASN A 105 1.36 21.32 -1.95
C ASN A 105 2.86 21.50 -1.62
N ASP A 106 3.21 22.30 -0.61
CA ASP A 106 4.57 22.62 -0.23
C ASP A 106 5.22 21.58 0.67
N VAL A 107 4.50 20.52 1.01
CA VAL A 107 5.06 19.34 1.65
C VAL A 107 5.17 18.23 0.67
N VAL A 108 6.24 18.24 0.05
CA VAL A 108 6.92 17.05 -0.41
C VAL A 108 7.58 16.44 0.84
N LEU A 109 7.66 15.09 0.93
CA LEU A 109 8.71 14.48 1.74
C LEU A 109 10.02 15.12 1.25
N ASP A 110 10.41 16.19 1.92
CA ASP A 110 11.66 16.84 1.62
C ASP A 110 12.73 15.97 2.25
N PHE A 111 13.21 15.01 1.45
CA PHE A 111 14.50 14.45 1.76
C PHE A 111 15.47 15.64 1.70
N PRO A 112 16.14 15.99 2.80
CA PRO A 112 17.21 16.96 2.72
C PRO A 112 18.08 16.51 1.53
N TYR A 113 18.37 17.43 0.62
CA TYR A 113 19.04 17.14 -0.67
C TYR A 113 18.14 16.62 -1.80
N LYS A 114 16.90 17.08 -1.87
CA LYS A 114 15.92 16.82 -2.93
C LYS A 114 16.48 17.02 -4.35
N ASP A 115 17.37 17.95 -4.49
CA ASP A 115 18.04 18.32 -5.75
C ASP A 115 19.48 17.78 -5.80
N CYS A 116 19.70 16.59 -5.24
CA CYS A 116 21.00 15.94 -5.23
C CYS A 116 20.92 14.53 -5.82
N VAL A 117 22.05 14.05 -6.31
CA VAL A 117 22.24 12.63 -6.63
C VAL A 117 22.56 11.88 -5.35
N LEU A 118 21.75 10.84 -5.04
CA LEU A 118 22.00 9.96 -3.91
C LEU A 118 22.70 8.69 -4.39
N GLU A 119 23.91 8.46 -3.93
CA GLU A 119 24.61 7.21 -4.07
C GLU A 119 24.44 6.37 -2.80
N GLY A 120 23.95 5.15 -2.93
CA GLY A 120 23.76 4.19 -1.84
C GLY A 120 23.80 2.75 -2.31
N GLY A 121 23.96 1.81 -1.40
CA GLY A 121 24.05 0.39 -1.72
C GLY A 121 22.69 -0.18 -2.16
N GLN A 122 22.53 -0.50 -3.43
CA GLN A 122 21.34 -1.17 -3.96
C GLN A 122 21.53 -2.68 -4.12
N SER A 123 22.74 -3.13 -4.43
CA SER A 123 23.09 -4.54 -4.58
C SER A 123 23.45 -5.18 -3.24
N LYS A 124 23.45 -6.52 -3.20
CA LYS A 124 23.86 -7.28 -2.01
C LYS A 124 25.34 -7.02 -1.65
N ASP A 125 26.19 -6.81 -2.63
CA ASP A 125 27.62 -6.54 -2.44
C ASP A 125 27.89 -5.16 -1.86
N ASP A 126 26.97 -4.22 -2.04
CA ASP A 126 27.07 -2.82 -1.60
C ASP A 126 26.37 -2.53 -0.24
N GLN A 127 25.91 -3.54 0.48
CA GLN A 127 25.12 -3.37 1.72
C GLN A 127 25.78 -2.49 2.80
N LYS A 128 27.11 -2.53 2.87
CA LYS A 128 27.89 -1.78 3.88
C LYS A 128 28.27 -0.38 3.41
N ARG A 129 27.93 0.00 2.18
CA ARG A 129 28.29 1.29 1.61
C ARG A 129 27.57 2.42 2.33
N ASN A 130 28.29 3.52 2.61
CA ASN A 130 27.67 4.72 3.16
C ASN A 130 26.88 5.43 2.07
N GLU A 131 25.80 6.10 2.46
CA GLU A 131 25.08 7.01 1.57
C GLU A 131 25.90 8.27 1.35
N ILE A 132 26.02 8.67 0.10
CA ILE A 132 26.70 9.91 -0.30
C ILE A 132 25.68 10.75 -1.10
N PHE A 133 25.52 11.99 -0.69
CA PHE A 133 24.65 12.97 -1.34
C PHE A 133 25.52 13.95 -2.11
N TYR A 134 25.37 13.93 -3.42
CA TYR A 134 26.09 14.86 -4.31
C TYR A 134 25.18 16.03 -4.61
N ASN A 135 25.67 17.27 -4.45
CA ASN A 135 24.93 18.48 -4.82
C ASN A 135 24.91 18.67 -6.33
N GLU A 136 24.28 17.73 -7.04
CA GLU A 136 24.18 17.66 -8.49
C GLU A 136 22.78 17.30 -8.91
N ILE A 137 22.38 17.74 -10.10
CA ILE A 137 21.13 17.42 -10.75
C ILE A 137 21.45 16.65 -12.01
N ILE A 138 20.85 15.47 -12.19
CA ILE A 138 20.95 14.72 -13.46
C ILE A 138 20.09 15.46 -14.49
N ALA A 139 20.67 15.70 -15.68
CA ALA A 139 19.95 16.34 -16.77
C ALA A 139 18.69 15.54 -17.16
N SER A 140 17.62 16.23 -17.50
CA SER A 140 16.36 15.59 -17.89
C SER A 140 16.52 14.66 -19.09
N ASP A 141 17.40 15.01 -20.02
CA ASP A 141 17.67 14.21 -21.21
C ASP A 141 18.37 12.88 -20.87
N GLU A 142 19.27 12.86 -19.89
CA GLU A 142 19.90 11.63 -19.39
C GLU A 142 18.88 10.72 -18.73
N ILE A 143 17.97 11.29 -17.90
CA ILE A 143 16.87 10.53 -17.29
C ILE A 143 15.95 9.96 -18.36
N ASN A 144 15.59 10.75 -19.36
CA ASN A 144 14.72 10.32 -20.46
C ASN A 144 15.38 9.20 -21.27
N GLN A 145 16.68 9.28 -21.54
CA GLN A 145 17.43 8.23 -22.23
C GLN A 145 17.51 6.96 -21.39
N MET A 146 17.76 7.08 -20.08
CA MET A 146 17.80 5.94 -19.17
C MET A 146 16.46 5.23 -19.10
N LEU A 147 15.34 5.97 -19.06
CA LEU A 147 13.99 5.45 -18.98
C LEU A 147 13.35 5.17 -20.34
N ALA A 148 14.04 5.42 -21.45
CA ALA A 148 13.54 5.09 -22.79
C ALA A 148 13.25 3.59 -22.91
N PRO A 149 12.27 3.17 -23.74
CA PRO A 149 11.98 1.77 -23.98
C PRO A 149 13.23 1.00 -24.42
N LYS A 150 13.41 -0.21 -23.90
CA LYS A 150 14.57 -1.06 -24.18
C LYS A 150 14.23 -2.16 -25.17
N VAL A 151 15.23 -2.61 -25.92
CA VAL A 151 15.11 -3.79 -26.78
C VAL A 151 14.82 -5.01 -25.91
N LEU A 152 13.84 -5.81 -26.34
CA LEU A 152 13.48 -7.09 -25.72
C LEU A 152 14.16 -8.21 -26.50
N SER A 153 14.88 -9.06 -25.80
CA SER A 153 15.67 -10.15 -26.38
C SER A 153 15.29 -11.51 -25.81
N ASN A 154 15.80 -12.58 -26.41
CA ASN A 154 15.64 -13.97 -25.97
C ASN A 154 14.16 -14.36 -25.74
N ALA A 155 13.25 -13.85 -26.59
CA ALA A 155 11.82 -14.06 -26.43
C ALA A 155 11.43 -15.51 -26.78
N LYS A 156 10.81 -16.21 -25.81
CA LYS A 156 10.35 -17.59 -25.91
C LYS A 156 8.95 -17.73 -25.36
N ARG A 157 8.05 -18.39 -26.11
CA ARG A 157 6.70 -18.73 -25.62
C ARG A 157 6.69 -20.16 -25.13
N TYR A 158 6.32 -20.34 -23.88
CA TYR A 158 6.14 -21.64 -23.24
C TYR A 158 4.67 -22.04 -23.32
N THR A 159 4.42 -23.21 -23.86
CA THR A 159 3.08 -23.83 -23.98
C THR A 159 3.13 -25.26 -23.48
N LYS A 160 1.97 -25.92 -23.38
CA LYS A 160 1.91 -27.35 -23.03
C LYS A 160 2.62 -28.23 -24.06
N ASP A 161 2.67 -27.79 -25.32
CA ASP A 161 3.27 -28.56 -26.42
C ASP A 161 4.79 -28.32 -26.57
N GLY A 162 5.36 -27.44 -25.72
CA GLY A 162 6.79 -27.14 -25.70
C GLY A 162 7.11 -25.65 -25.81
N VAL A 163 8.34 -25.34 -26.19
CA VAL A 163 8.88 -23.97 -26.29
C VAL A 163 8.90 -23.52 -27.74
N GLN A 164 8.36 -22.34 -28.01
CA GLN A 164 8.38 -21.68 -29.30
C GLN A 164 9.42 -20.56 -29.27
N GLU A 165 10.30 -20.52 -30.25
CA GLU A 165 11.31 -19.48 -30.47
C GLU A 165 10.94 -18.63 -31.71
N ASN A 166 11.64 -17.54 -31.94
CA ASN A 166 11.41 -16.61 -33.07
C ASN A 166 9.95 -16.11 -33.15
N ILE A 167 9.34 -15.86 -32.01
CA ILE A 167 7.94 -15.46 -31.86
C ILE A 167 7.75 -13.96 -32.13
N MET A 168 6.49 -13.59 -32.36
CA MET A 168 5.99 -12.22 -32.25
C MET A 168 5.15 -12.07 -30.99
N PHE A 169 5.09 -10.86 -30.45
CA PHE A 169 4.23 -10.55 -29.33
C PHE A 169 2.75 -10.54 -29.78
N ASP A 170 1.89 -11.13 -28.96
CA ASP A 170 0.44 -11.06 -29.06
C ASP A 170 -0.17 -10.28 -27.89
N GLU A 171 -1.26 -9.56 -28.13
CA GLU A 171 -1.94 -8.75 -27.09
C GLU A 171 -2.39 -9.58 -25.88
N ASN A 172 -2.63 -10.87 -26.06
CA ASN A 172 -3.06 -11.80 -25.00
C ASN A 172 -1.91 -12.50 -24.29
N ASP A 173 -0.68 -12.27 -24.71
CA ASP A 173 0.48 -12.89 -24.07
C ASP A 173 0.60 -12.48 -22.60
N ASN A 174 0.87 -13.45 -21.75
CA ASN A 174 1.38 -13.25 -20.42
C ASN A 174 2.89 -13.08 -20.49
N LEU A 175 3.47 -12.12 -19.77
CA LEU A 175 4.87 -11.77 -19.89
C LEU A 175 5.65 -12.04 -18.60
N ILE A 176 6.84 -12.61 -18.75
CA ILE A 176 7.89 -12.67 -17.74
C ILE A 176 9.10 -11.98 -18.29
N ILE A 177 9.52 -10.89 -17.66
CA ILE A 177 10.61 -10.04 -18.15
C ILE A 177 11.78 -10.10 -17.17
N LYS A 178 12.95 -10.55 -17.64
CA LYS A 178 14.19 -10.48 -16.89
C LYS A 178 14.85 -9.11 -17.10
N GLY A 179 15.16 -8.42 -16.02
CA GLY A 179 15.86 -7.15 -16.04
C GLY A 179 15.55 -6.24 -14.86
N ASN A 180 16.21 -5.09 -14.83
CA ASN A 180 15.95 -4.08 -13.79
C ASN A 180 14.50 -3.60 -13.85
N ASN A 181 13.79 -3.75 -12.76
CA ASN A 181 12.35 -3.49 -12.74
C ASN A 181 11.96 -2.02 -12.94
N LEU A 182 12.80 -1.05 -12.59
CA LEU A 182 12.56 0.37 -12.91
C LEU A 182 12.57 0.58 -14.42
N ILE A 183 13.57 0.02 -15.11
CA ILE A 183 13.75 0.15 -16.55
C ILE A 183 12.68 -0.64 -17.31
N ALA A 184 12.36 -1.84 -16.83
CA ALA A 184 11.27 -2.64 -17.40
C ALA A 184 9.91 -1.93 -17.25
N LEU A 185 9.58 -1.37 -16.08
CA LEU A 185 8.37 -0.57 -15.89
C LEU A 185 8.31 0.64 -16.82
N ALA A 186 9.42 1.36 -16.98
CA ALA A 186 9.48 2.48 -17.90
C ALA A 186 9.24 2.03 -19.35
N SER A 187 9.83 0.90 -19.76
CA SER A 187 9.63 0.31 -21.09
C SER A 187 8.17 -0.12 -21.32
N LEU A 188 7.49 -0.61 -20.28
CA LEU A 188 6.07 -1.00 -20.35
C LEU A 188 5.12 0.18 -20.55
N LEU A 189 5.50 1.41 -20.17
CA LEU A 189 4.61 2.58 -20.30
C LEU A 189 4.14 2.79 -21.73
N LYS A 190 5.03 2.61 -22.73
CA LYS A 190 4.66 2.79 -24.15
C LYS A 190 3.42 2.00 -24.56
N ARG A 191 3.17 0.84 -23.93
CA ARG A 191 2.05 -0.05 -24.26
C ARG A 191 0.98 -0.15 -23.19
N TYR A 192 1.36 -0.09 -21.93
CA TYR A 192 0.48 -0.44 -20.79
C TYR A 192 0.09 0.73 -19.89
N GLU A 193 0.38 1.97 -20.27
CA GLU A 193 -0.10 3.15 -19.54
C GLU A 193 -1.63 3.09 -19.38
N GLY A 194 -2.10 3.18 -18.14
CA GLY A 194 -3.52 3.15 -17.79
C GLY A 194 -4.25 1.82 -18.06
N LYS A 195 -3.54 0.68 -18.22
CA LYS A 195 -4.15 -0.61 -18.58
C LYS A 195 -4.13 -1.67 -17.48
N VAL A 196 -3.35 -1.51 -16.44
CA VAL A 196 -3.17 -2.51 -15.37
C VAL A 196 -4.30 -2.39 -14.35
N LYS A 197 -4.98 -3.49 -14.06
CA LYS A 197 -6.08 -3.52 -13.08
C LYS A 197 -5.58 -3.69 -11.65
N CYS A 198 -4.56 -4.51 -11.44
CA CYS A 198 -4.03 -4.79 -10.11
C CYS A 198 -2.49 -4.90 -10.15
N ILE A 199 -1.85 -4.26 -9.22
CA ILE A 199 -0.44 -4.46 -8.91
C ILE A 199 -0.36 -5.10 -7.53
N TYR A 200 0.35 -6.20 -7.43
CA TYR A 200 0.78 -6.76 -6.15
C TYR A 200 2.30 -6.79 -6.13
N ILE A 201 2.91 -6.31 -5.07
CA ILE A 201 4.36 -6.36 -4.88
C ILE A 201 4.75 -6.74 -3.47
N ASP A 202 5.83 -7.50 -3.39
CA ASP A 202 6.54 -7.88 -2.18
C ASP A 202 8.00 -7.43 -2.32
N PRO A 203 8.27 -6.11 -2.11
CA PRO A 203 9.59 -5.53 -2.36
C PRO A 203 10.61 -5.98 -1.30
N PRO A 204 11.91 -5.73 -1.50
CA PRO A 204 12.89 -5.86 -0.43
C PRO A 204 12.47 -5.04 0.79
N TYR A 205 12.36 -5.69 1.97
CA TYR A 205 11.93 -5.02 3.19
C TYR A 205 13.05 -4.16 3.76
N TYR A 206 12.68 -2.99 4.26
CA TYR A 206 13.54 -2.21 5.12
C TYR A 206 13.54 -2.81 6.53
N PHE A 207 14.71 -2.93 7.14
CA PHE A 207 14.89 -3.37 8.52
C PHE A 207 15.70 -2.34 9.31
N ASN A 208 15.25 -2.01 10.51
CA ASN A 208 15.92 -1.05 11.40
C ASN A 208 17.27 -1.54 11.94
N SER A 209 17.52 -2.84 11.93
CA SER A 209 18.78 -3.44 12.36
C SER A 209 19.49 -4.12 11.20
N THR A 210 20.78 -3.82 11.03
CA THR A 210 21.63 -4.52 10.08
C THR A 210 21.70 -5.99 10.48
N ARG A 211 21.45 -6.89 9.53
CA ARG A 211 21.61 -8.33 9.71
C ARG A 211 23.04 -8.70 9.37
N GLU A 212 23.72 -9.37 10.29
CA GLU A 212 25.10 -9.84 10.07
C GLU A 212 25.14 -10.89 8.95
N GLU A 213 24.12 -11.78 8.90
CA GLU A 213 23.93 -12.77 7.84
C GLU A 213 22.65 -12.45 7.06
N ASP A 214 22.81 -11.94 5.86
CA ASP A 214 21.70 -11.73 4.92
C ASP A 214 21.39 -13.03 4.18
N THR A 215 20.29 -13.69 4.58
CA THR A 215 19.84 -14.95 3.97
C THR A 215 19.06 -14.76 2.67
N PHE A 216 18.74 -13.51 2.30
CA PHE A 216 18.04 -13.22 1.06
C PHE A 216 19.00 -13.19 -0.14
N LEU A 217 18.49 -13.50 -1.32
CA LEU A 217 19.24 -13.43 -2.58
C LEU A 217 19.44 -12.00 -3.07
N TYR A 218 18.72 -11.03 -2.48
CA TYR A 218 18.77 -9.60 -2.77
C TYR A 218 19.22 -8.80 -1.54
N ASN A 219 19.52 -7.50 -1.70
CA ASN A 219 19.89 -6.62 -0.59
C ASN A 219 18.72 -6.47 0.40
N SER A 220 18.90 -6.86 1.64
CA SER A 220 17.94 -6.65 2.75
C SER A 220 18.45 -5.68 3.82
N ASN A 221 19.62 -5.06 3.61
CA ASN A 221 20.26 -4.11 4.51
C ASN A 221 20.32 -2.69 3.91
N PHE A 222 19.26 -2.28 3.25
CA PHE A 222 19.17 -0.93 2.71
C PHE A 222 19.30 0.15 3.80
N LYS A 223 19.99 1.24 3.48
CA LYS A 223 19.83 2.49 4.23
C LYS A 223 18.48 3.11 3.92
N LEU A 224 17.90 3.85 4.86
CA LEU A 224 16.52 4.34 4.74
C LEU A 224 16.32 5.25 3.53
N SER A 225 17.20 6.22 3.29
CA SER A 225 17.07 7.17 2.18
C SER A 225 17.17 6.45 0.83
N THR A 226 18.14 5.54 0.70
CA THR A 226 18.31 4.71 -0.51
C THR A 226 17.10 3.85 -0.78
N TRP A 227 16.55 3.21 0.27
CA TRP A 227 15.36 2.37 0.14
C TRP A 227 14.12 3.17 -0.29
N LEU A 228 13.92 4.35 0.31
CA LEU A 228 12.79 5.21 -0.04
C LEU A 228 12.88 5.72 -1.49
N ASN A 229 14.05 6.14 -1.95
CA ASN A 229 14.26 6.52 -3.34
C ASN A 229 14.06 5.34 -4.30
N PHE A 230 14.60 4.19 -3.95
CA PHE A 230 14.41 2.95 -4.69
C PHE A 230 12.92 2.63 -4.89
N MET A 231 12.12 2.75 -3.83
CA MET A 231 10.67 2.51 -3.87
C MET A 231 9.94 3.62 -4.63
N LYS A 232 10.25 4.90 -4.35
CA LYS A 232 9.54 6.03 -4.95
C LYS A 232 9.54 6.00 -6.48
N ASN A 233 10.70 5.84 -7.10
CA ASN A 233 10.82 5.84 -8.56
C ASN A 233 9.96 4.75 -9.21
N ARG A 234 9.86 3.58 -8.59
CA ARG A 234 9.05 2.45 -9.06
C ARG A 234 7.56 2.66 -8.83
N LEU A 235 7.19 3.24 -7.70
CA LEU A 235 5.81 3.57 -7.37
C LEU A 235 5.25 4.65 -8.29
N ASP A 236 6.03 5.68 -8.64
CA ASP A 236 5.64 6.71 -9.60
C ASP A 236 5.31 6.12 -10.98
N LEU A 237 6.13 5.19 -11.48
CA LEU A 237 5.85 4.49 -12.73
C LEU A 237 4.65 3.53 -12.60
N SER A 238 4.54 2.83 -11.48
CA SER A 238 3.45 1.90 -11.23
C SER A 238 2.08 2.59 -11.25
N LYS A 239 1.99 3.81 -10.71
CA LYS A 239 0.78 4.63 -10.78
C LYS A 239 0.39 4.96 -12.22
N LYS A 240 1.36 5.23 -13.09
CA LYS A 240 1.10 5.56 -14.51
C LYS A 240 0.48 4.37 -15.25
N ILE A 241 0.97 3.14 -15.02
CA ILE A 241 0.43 1.96 -15.71
C ILE A 241 -0.94 1.51 -15.19
N LEU A 242 -1.34 1.89 -13.96
CA LEU A 242 -2.65 1.54 -13.39
C LEU A 242 -3.81 2.18 -14.13
N LYS A 243 -4.92 1.43 -14.29
CA LYS A 243 -6.25 1.95 -14.65
C LYS A 243 -6.74 2.91 -13.57
N ASN A 244 -7.68 3.83 -13.91
CA ASN A 244 -8.30 4.72 -12.93
C ASN A 244 -9.00 3.96 -11.80
N ASP A 245 -9.63 2.82 -12.12
CA ASP A 245 -10.26 1.90 -11.16
C ASP A 245 -9.31 0.77 -10.70
N GLY A 246 -8.01 0.93 -10.93
CA GLY A 246 -6.97 -0.05 -10.59
C GLY A 246 -6.50 0.04 -9.13
N PHE A 247 -5.85 -1.02 -8.67
CA PHE A 247 -5.38 -1.17 -7.29
C PHE A 247 -3.89 -1.48 -7.23
N ILE A 248 -3.25 -1.04 -6.15
CA ILE A 248 -1.93 -1.54 -5.75
C ILE A 248 -2.02 -2.12 -4.33
N PHE A 249 -1.47 -3.32 -4.18
CA PHE A 249 -1.28 -4.02 -2.91
C PHE A 249 0.22 -4.14 -2.67
N LEU A 250 0.70 -3.57 -1.59
CA LEU A 250 2.12 -3.56 -1.27
C LEU A 250 2.35 -4.21 0.09
N GLN A 251 3.03 -5.34 0.10
CA GLN A 251 3.32 -6.09 1.32
C GLN A 251 4.63 -5.62 1.97
N ILE A 252 4.65 -5.49 3.29
CA ILE A 252 5.79 -4.97 4.06
C ILE A 252 5.77 -5.44 5.52
N SER A 253 6.93 -5.47 6.16
CA SER A 253 7.06 -5.66 7.61
C SER A 253 6.82 -4.35 8.37
N ASP A 254 6.71 -4.45 9.69
CA ASP A 254 6.50 -3.31 10.60
C ASP A 254 7.61 -2.25 10.54
N ASP A 255 8.87 -2.64 10.33
CA ASP A 255 10.00 -1.69 10.29
C ASP A 255 9.87 -0.67 9.15
N GLY A 256 9.40 -1.10 7.98
CA GLY A 256 9.21 -0.24 6.80
C GLY A 256 7.82 0.36 6.67
N TYR A 257 6.83 -0.14 7.42
CA TYR A 257 5.42 0.19 7.22
C TYR A 257 5.11 1.69 7.29
N ALA A 258 5.57 2.37 8.35
CA ALA A 258 5.25 3.77 8.57
C ALA A 258 5.83 4.68 7.47
N TYR A 259 7.06 4.44 7.08
CA TYR A 259 7.73 5.20 6.01
C TYR A 259 7.06 4.97 4.66
N LEU A 260 6.73 3.71 4.38
CA LEU A 260 6.10 3.35 3.12
C LEU A 260 4.66 3.87 3.03
N LYS A 261 3.92 3.89 4.15
CA LYS A 261 2.57 4.48 4.20
C LYS A 261 2.60 5.96 3.82
N ILE A 262 3.57 6.72 4.34
CA ILE A 262 3.74 8.15 4.02
C ILE A 262 4.11 8.32 2.54
N LEU A 263 5.05 7.51 2.04
CA LEU A 263 5.44 7.54 0.63
C LEU A 263 4.29 7.20 -0.31
N MET A 264 3.47 6.22 0.04
CA MET A 264 2.28 5.85 -0.73
C MET A 264 1.22 6.96 -0.71
N ASP A 265 1.05 7.66 0.42
CA ASP A 265 0.17 8.84 0.51
C ASP A 265 0.63 9.97 -0.43
N GLU A 266 1.94 10.19 -0.54
CA GLU A 266 2.51 11.16 -1.47
C GLU A 266 2.26 10.74 -2.93
N VAL A 267 2.62 9.50 -3.28
CA VAL A 267 2.53 9.03 -4.67
C VAL A 267 1.09 8.86 -5.12
N PHE A 268 0.26 8.15 -4.37
CA PHE A 268 -1.11 7.81 -4.77
C PHE A 268 -2.16 8.81 -4.31
N GLY A 269 -1.87 9.58 -3.28
CA GLY A 269 -2.78 10.50 -2.60
C GLY A 269 -3.50 9.84 -1.41
N ASN A 270 -3.55 10.53 -0.29
CA ASN A 270 -4.19 10.02 0.93
C ASN A 270 -5.68 9.67 0.74
N ASN A 271 -6.39 10.39 -0.15
CA ASN A 271 -7.80 10.11 -0.44
C ASN A 271 -8.01 8.77 -1.18
N ASN A 272 -6.98 8.21 -1.78
CA ASN A 272 -6.99 6.94 -2.50
C ASN A 272 -6.53 5.76 -1.64
N TYR A 273 -6.18 6.02 -0.38
CA TYR A 273 -5.95 4.97 0.60
C TYR A 273 -7.25 4.20 0.89
N ILE A 274 -7.21 2.88 0.78
CA ILE A 274 -8.37 2.03 0.99
C ILE A 274 -8.28 1.35 2.35
N ASN A 275 -7.27 0.52 2.57
CA ASN A 275 -7.07 -0.22 3.81
C ASN A 275 -5.60 -0.56 4.05
N THR A 276 -5.30 -0.89 5.30
CA THR A 276 -4.15 -1.75 5.66
C THR A 276 -4.69 -3.11 6.08
N ILE A 277 -4.22 -4.17 5.42
CA ILE A 277 -4.53 -5.54 5.77
C ILE A 277 -3.40 -6.08 6.64
N ILE A 278 -3.74 -6.71 7.75
CA ILE A 278 -2.82 -7.38 8.66
C ILE A 278 -2.87 -8.87 8.37
N VAL A 279 -1.75 -9.44 7.99
CA VAL A 279 -1.63 -10.87 7.66
C VAL A 279 -0.80 -11.57 8.71
N LYS A 280 -1.34 -12.61 9.33
CA LYS A 280 -0.61 -13.46 10.25
C LYS A 280 0.34 -14.37 9.47
N SER A 281 1.63 -14.03 9.49
CA SER A 281 2.67 -14.72 8.69
C SER A 281 3.47 -15.78 9.45
N LYS A 282 3.41 -15.77 10.79
CA LYS A 282 4.17 -16.72 11.63
C LYS A 282 3.30 -17.27 12.74
N ALA A 283 3.56 -18.51 13.13
CA ALA A 283 2.91 -19.12 14.30
C ALA A 283 3.31 -18.38 15.59
N SER A 284 2.38 -18.29 16.54
CA SER A 284 2.63 -17.67 17.85
C SER A 284 3.47 -18.57 18.77
N SER A 285 3.51 -19.89 18.52
CA SER A 285 4.28 -20.89 19.25
C SER A 285 5.50 -21.34 18.44
N GLY A 286 6.60 -21.65 19.12
CA GLY A 286 7.84 -22.15 18.53
C GLY A 286 9.06 -21.60 19.27
N ALA A 287 10.17 -22.36 19.29
CA ALA A 287 11.43 -21.88 19.83
C ALA A 287 11.92 -20.69 19.00
N SER A 288 12.08 -19.54 19.62
CA SER A 288 12.61 -18.34 19.00
C SER A 288 14.10 -18.23 19.28
N GLY A 289 14.88 -17.96 18.24
CA GLY A 289 16.29 -17.61 18.38
C GLY A 289 16.44 -16.23 19.05
N GLY A 290 17.40 -16.11 19.94
CA GLY A 290 17.74 -15.04 20.85
C GLY A 290 17.33 -13.60 20.51
N GLY A 291 16.86 -12.89 21.53
CA GLY A 291 16.49 -11.46 21.48
C GLY A 291 15.00 -11.16 21.58
N GLU A 292 14.12 -12.16 21.52
CA GLU A 292 12.66 -11.98 21.67
C GLU A 292 12.23 -11.74 23.13
N ASP A 293 13.07 -12.04 24.10
CA ASP A 293 12.76 -11.83 25.53
C ASP A 293 12.58 -10.35 25.93
N LYS A 294 13.03 -9.43 25.07
CA LYS A 294 12.88 -7.97 25.26
C LYS A 294 11.78 -7.34 24.41
N LYS A 295 11.21 -8.04 23.44
CA LYS A 295 10.21 -7.53 22.49
C LYS A 295 9.16 -8.58 22.20
N MET A 296 7.94 -8.15 21.88
CA MET A 296 6.92 -9.05 21.39
C MET A 296 7.33 -9.66 20.05
N LYS A 297 6.99 -10.93 19.84
CA LYS A 297 7.27 -11.67 18.59
C LYS A 297 6.57 -11.00 17.40
N LYS A 298 7.35 -10.73 16.35
CA LYS A 298 6.80 -10.25 15.06
C LYS A 298 6.18 -11.42 14.31
N ASN A 299 4.86 -11.52 14.36
CA ASN A 299 4.10 -12.61 13.75
C ASN A 299 3.12 -12.18 12.67
N VAL A 300 3.15 -10.89 12.31
CA VAL A 300 2.32 -10.31 11.27
C VAL A 300 3.15 -9.56 10.22
N GLU A 301 2.55 -9.42 9.05
CA GLU A 301 2.98 -8.53 7.97
C GLU A 301 1.81 -7.65 7.57
N TYR A 302 2.09 -6.56 6.88
CA TYR A 302 1.09 -5.57 6.48
C TYR A 302 0.99 -5.52 4.96
N ILE A 303 -0.22 -5.32 4.45
CA ILE A 303 -0.45 -5.02 3.05
C ILE A 303 -1.13 -3.66 2.97
N LEU A 304 -0.42 -2.67 2.43
CA LEU A 304 -0.97 -1.36 2.11
C LEU A 304 -1.78 -1.45 0.82
N VAL A 305 -3.03 -0.98 0.85
CA VAL A 305 -3.95 -1.03 -0.29
C VAL A 305 -4.34 0.37 -0.70
N TYR A 306 -4.04 0.72 -1.95
CA TYR A 306 -4.42 1.99 -2.57
C TYR A 306 -5.15 1.76 -3.89
N GLY A 307 -6.07 2.64 -4.19
CA GLY A 307 -6.64 2.80 -5.52
C GLY A 307 -5.92 3.89 -6.32
N LYS A 308 -6.18 4.01 -7.62
CA LYS A 308 -5.71 5.16 -8.40
C LYS A 308 -6.67 6.36 -8.30
N SER A 309 -7.97 6.16 -8.52
CA SER A 309 -9.02 7.20 -8.36
C SER A 309 -10.40 6.62 -8.04
N ASP A 310 -10.94 5.76 -8.90
CA ASP A 310 -12.32 5.26 -8.84
C ASP A 310 -12.41 3.81 -8.34
N SER A 311 -11.46 3.39 -7.52
CA SER A 311 -11.26 1.99 -7.14
C SER A 311 -12.19 1.57 -6.02
N ILE A 312 -12.99 0.52 -6.23
CA ILE A 312 -13.91 -0.05 -5.25
C ILE A 312 -13.61 -1.55 -5.10
N LEU A 313 -13.14 -1.97 -3.93
CA LEU A 313 -12.90 -3.38 -3.63
C LEU A 313 -14.20 -4.17 -3.57
N LYS A 314 -14.18 -5.38 -4.14
CA LYS A 314 -15.28 -6.34 -4.01
C LYS A 314 -15.29 -6.92 -2.60
N THR A 315 -16.45 -6.91 -1.96
CA THR A 315 -16.61 -7.54 -0.65
C THR A 315 -16.36 -9.05 -0.76
N GLN A 316 -15.42 -9.54 0.03
CA GLN A 316 -15.16 -10.97 0.16
C GLN A 316 -15.89 -11.53 1.38
N TYR A 317 -16.37 -12.76 1.25
CA TYR A 317 -17.03 -13.47 2.33
C TYR A 317 -16.26 -14.74 2.64
N ILE A 318 -16.00 -14.96 3.92
CA ILE A 318 -15.53 -16.24 4.45
C ILE A 318 -16.77 -17.13 4.58
N LYS A 319 -16.70 -18.33 4.01
CA LYS A 319 -17.78 -19.32 4.06
C LYS A 319 -17.35 -20.45 4.99
N THR A 320 -18.12 -20.68 6.02
CA THR A 320 -17.91 -21.81 6.96
C THR A 320 -19.17 -22.66 6.95
N PRO A 321 -19.10 -23.99 6.83
CA PRO A 321 -20.28 -24.86 6.98
C PRO A 321 -21.03 -24.50 8.26
N LEU A 322 -22.34 -24.24 8.17
CA LEU A 322 -23.13 -23.68 9.26
C LEU A 322 -22.98 -24.48 10.56
N TYR A 323 -22.99 -25.79 10.46
CA TYR A 323 -22.89 -26.67 11.62
C TYR A 323 -21.49 -26.65 12.28
N GLU A 324 -20.43 -26.59 11.48
CA GLU A 324 -19.05 -26.38 11.99
C GLU A 324 -18.91 -25.01 12.67
N TYR A 325 -19.52 -23.98 12.09
CA TYR A 325 -19.54 -22.65 12.68
C TYR A 325 -20.20 -22.65 14.06
N ILE A 326 -21.36 -23.31 14.18
CA ILE A 326 -22.08 -23.45 15.46
C ILE A 326 -21.19 -24.18 16.49
N LYS A 327 -20.63 -25.34 16.13
CA LYS A 327 -19.76 -26.12 17.03
C LYS A 327 -18.51 -25.34 17.45
N THR A 328 -17.94 -24.56 16.55
CA THR A 328 -16.76 -23.73 16.86
C THR A 328 -17.11 -22.68 17.90
N LYS A 329 -18.27 -22.00 17.75
CA LYS A 329 -18.75 -21.03 18.74
C LYS A 329 -18.97 -21.65 20.10
N GLU A 330 -19.56 -22.83 20.16
CA GLU A 330 -19.78 -23.58 21.40
C GLU A 330 -18.46 -23.95 22.09
N LYS A 331 -17.47 -24.42 21.33
CA LYS A 331 -16.11 -24.71 21.87
C LYS A 331 -15.41 -23.48 22.40
N GLU A 332 -15.66 -22.31 21.82
CA GLU A 332 -15.16 -21.02 22.31
C GLU A 332 -15.94 -20.49 23.52
N GLY A 333 -16.93 -21.22 24.02
CA GLY A 333 -17.82 -20.77 25.11
C GLY A 333 -18.77 -19.66 24.69
N LYS A 334 -19.03 -19.48 23.41
CA LYS A 334 -19.93 -18.49 22.83
C LYS A 334 -21.18 -19.17 22.33
N ASN A 335 -22.36 -18.58 22.59
CA ASN A 335 -23.62 -19.07 22.05
C ASN A 335 -23.79 -18.64 20.58
N PHE A 336 -24.36 -19.52 19.78
CA PHE A 336 -24.83 -19.13 18.44
C PHE A 336 -26.06 -18.23 18.61
N ALA A 337 -26.03 -17.04 17.99
CA ALA A 337 -27.02 -16.00 18.29
C ALA A 337 -28.41 -16.25 17.68
N TYR A 338 -28.51 -17.04 16.62
CA TYR A 338 -29.75 -17.31 15.88
C TYR A 338 -30.52 -18.46 16.51
N THR A 339 -31.26 -18.18 17.56
CA THR A 339 -31.91 -19.19 18.40
C THR A 339 -33.44 -19.18 18.34
N ASN A 340 -34.06 -18.29 17.58
CA ASN A 340 -35.51 -18.15 17.49
C ASN A 340 -36.03 -18.36 16.09
N VAL A 341 -37.23 -18.92 15.96
CA VAL A 341 -37.94 -19.16 14.69
C VAL A 341 -39.19 -18.29 14.67
N MET A 342 -39.36 -17.46 13.66
CA MET A 342 -40.58 -16.69 13.41
C MET A 342 -41.53 -17.55 12.58
N LEU A 343 -42.39 -18.31 13.28
CA LEU A 343 -43.35 -19.21 12.62
C LEU A 343 -44.39 -18.42 11.83
N ASP A 344 -44.87 -17.32 12.42
CA ASP A 344 -45.83 -16.41 11.81
C ASP A 344 -45.46 -14.98 12.16
N VAL A 345 -45.37 -14.10 11.19
CA VAL A 345 -45.07 -12.66 11.38
C VAL A 345 -46.30 -11.88 11.91
N GLY A 346 -47.49 -12.47 11.83
CA GLY A 346 -48.73 -11.83 12.22
C GLY A 346 -49.29 -10.87 11.16
N LYS A 347 -50.31 -10.08 11.60
CA LYS A 347 -50.98 -9.10 10.72
C LYS A 347 -50.51 -7.67 11.03
N PRO A 348 -50.14 -6.87 10.01
CA PRO A 348 -49.72 -5.49 10.23
C PRO A 348 -50.90 -4.60 10.59
N PHE A 349 -50.74 -3.81 11.65
CA PHE A 349 -51.63 -2.76 12.08
C PHE A 349 -50.91 -1.44 12.12
N TYR A 350 -51.30 -0.49 11.29
CA TYR A 350 -50.66 0.82 11.20
C TYR A 350 -50.73 1.57 12.52
N ILE A 351 -49.61 2.13 12.97
CA ILE A 351 -49.52 2.92 14.22
C ILE A 351 -49.33 4.40 13.90
N ASP A 352 -48.23 4.76 13.21
CA ASP A 352 -47.83 6.15 13.01
C ASP A 352 -46.73 6.28 11.95
N ASP A 353 -46.44 7.51 11.55
CA ASP A 353 -45.33 7.88 10.68
C ASP A 353 -44.18 8.53 11.47
N ILE A 354 -42.97 8.18 11.17
CA ILE A 354 -41.73 8.80 11.69
C ILE A 354 -40.98 9.42 10.52
N ILE A 355 -40.33 10.56 10.74
CA ILE A 355 -39.52 11.21 9.73
C ILE A 355 -38.03 10.89 9.97
N ASP A 356 -37.28 10.48 8.92
CA ASP A 356 -35.84 10.25 8.99
C ASP A 356 -35.04 11.54 9.02
N GLY A 357 -33.70 11.44 9.00
CA GLY A 357 -32.80 12.60 9.00
C GLY A 357 -32.78 13.39 7.67
N TYR A 358 -33.37 12.84 6.62
CA TYR A 358 -33.45 13.43 5.28
C TYR A 358 -34.86 13.92 4.94
N GLY A 359 -35.81 13.79 5.88
CA GLY A 359 -37.21 14.19 5.66
C GLY A 359 -38.12 13.11 5.06
N ASN A 360 -37.60 11.86 4.88
CA ASN A 360 -38.40 10.76 4.34
C ASN A 360 -39.30 10.14 5.42
N ILE A 361 -40.48 9.71 4.96
CA ILE A 361 -41.46 9.05 5.85
C ILE A 361 -41.09 7.58 6.07
N ILE A 362 -41.11 7.17 7.32
CA ILE A 362 -40.98 5.79 7.77
C ILE A 362 -42.31 5.38 8.37
N LYS A 363 -43.04 4.48 7.73
CA LYS A 363 -44.32 3.94 8.23
C LYS A 363 -44.06 2.88 9.27
N ILE A 364 -44.77 2.97 10.39
CA ILE A 364 -44.65 2.04 11.53
C ILE A 364 -45.89 1.22 11.66
N TYR A 365 -45.71 -0.10 11.74
CA TYR A 365 -46.77 -1.09 11.91
C TYR A 365 -46.52 -1.93 13.15
N GLU A 366 -47.52 -2.20 13.94
CA GLU A 366 -47.54 -3.28 14.94
C GLU A 366 -47.89 -4.59 14.25
N MET A 367 -47.16 -5.66 14.58
CA MET A 367 -47.45 -7.00 14.09
C MET A 367 -48.25 -7.76 15.16
N LYS A 368 -49.58 -7.84 14.97
CA LYS A 368 -50.48 -8.54 15.90
C LYS A 368 -50.54 -10.04 15.63
N ASN A 369 -50.63 -10.83 16.70
CA ASN A 369 -50.75 -12.29 16.68
C ASN A 369 -49.57 -13.00 16.02
N TYR A 370 -48.36 -12.39 16.07
CA TYR A 370 -47.14 -13.06 15.62
C TYR A 370 -46.83 -14.28 16.50
N LYS A 371 -46.17 -15.29 15.91
CA LYS A 371 -45.75 -16.50 16.63
C LYS A 371 -44.26 -16.70 16.49
N SER A 372 -43.56 -16.68 17.59
CA SER A 372 -42.14 -16.97 17.67
C SER A 372 -41.86 -18.01 18.75
N VAL A 373 -40.94 -18.95 18.43
CA VAL A 373 -40.59 -20.04 19.35
C VAL A 373 -39.07 -20.25 19.27
N SER A 374 -38.45 -20.75 20.32
CA SER A 374 -37.00 -21.06 20.24
C SER A 374 -36.76 -22.30 19.42
N VAL A 375 -35.58 -22.35 18.73
CA VAL A 375 -35.12 -23.54 17.99
C VAL A 375 -35.19 -24.79 18.87
N LYS A 376 -34.71 -24.70 20.12
CA LYS A 376 -34.73 -25.78 21.11
C LYS A 376 -36.14 -26.28 21.44
N THR A 377 -37.08 -25.36 21.60
CA THR A 377 -38.48 -25.69 21.92
C THR A 377 -39.15 -26.35 20.71
N LEU A 378 -38.90 -25.81 19.52
CA LEU A 378 -39.46 -26.33 18.27
C LEU A 378 -38.95 -27.74 17.97
N ALA A 379 -37.63 -27.98 18.18
CA ALA A 379 -37.02 -29.30 18.01
C ALA A 379 -37.71 -30.37 18.92
N LYS A 380 -38.02 -29.99 20.17
CA LYS A 380 -38.78 -30.87 21.09
C LYS A 380 -40.22 -31.10 20.62
N GLN A 381 -40.89 -30.05 20.12
CA GLN A 381 -42.28 -30.14 19.65
C GLN A 381 -42.40 -31.02 18.38
N GLU A 382 -41.43 -30.94 17.49
CA GLU A 382 -41.40 -31.69 16.25
C GLU A 382 -40.68 -33.05 16.38
N ASN A 383 -40.14 -33.36 17.56
CA ASN A 383 -39.39 -34.58 17.86
C ASN A 383 -38.23 -34.83 16.88
N CYS A 384 -37.45 -33.78 16.61
CA CYS A 384 -36.29 -33.78 15.69
C CYS A 384 -35.10 -33.07 16.32
N SER A 385 -33.95 -33.12 15.64
CA SER A 385 -32.74 -32.43 16.05
C SER A 385 -32.82 -30.90 15.82
N GLU A 386 -32.04 -30.11 16.56
CA GLU A 386 -31.91 -28.68 16.28
C GLU A 386 -31.37 -28.42 14.87
N GLU A 387 -30.51 -29.30 14.35
CA GLU A 387 -29.95 -29.22 12.98
C GLU A 387 -31.08 -29.33 11.92
N GLU A 388 -32.01 -30.25 12.09
CA GLU A 388 -33.16 -30.38 11.20
C GLU A 388 -34.06 -29.14 11.25
N ILE A 389 -34.21 -28.49 12.41
CA ILE A 389 -34.92 -27.22 12.52
C ILE A 389 -34.17 -26.10 11.77
N TYR A 390 -32.81 -26.04 11.86
CA TYR A 390 -32.05 -25.07 11.11
C TYR A 390 -32.22 -25.24 9.59
N ILE A 391 -32.31 -26.48 9.10
CA ILE A 391 -32.54 -26.76 7.69
C ILE A 391 -33.96 -26.40 7.28
N LYS A 392 -34.95 -26.90 8.02
CA LYS A 392 -36.38 -26.78 7.69
C LYS A 392 -36.91 -25.36 7.77
N TYR A 393 -36.43 -24.57 8.73
CA TYR A 393 -36.91 -23.21 8.98
C TYR A 393 -35.87 -22.13 8.70
N ILE A 394 -34.90 -22.39 7.85
CA ILE A 394 -33.75 -21.51 7.60
C ILE A 394 -34.14 -20.06 7.26
N ASP A 395 -35.20 -19.86 6.50
CA ASP A 395 -35.73 -18.54 6.13
C ASP A 395 -36.43 -17.80 7.28
N LYS A 396 -36.78 -18.52 8.35
CA LYS A 396 -37.55 -18.01 9.46
C LYS A 396 -36.75 -17.87 10.76
N ILE A 397 -35.53 -18.40 10.77
CA ILE A 397 -34.64 -18.32 11.93
C ILE A 397 -34.06 -16.91 12.05
N TYR A 398 -34.10 -16.35 13.24
CA TYR A 398 -33.64 -15.00 13.50
C TYR A 398 -32.92 -14.86 14.86
N THR A 399 -32.17 -13.78 14.95
CA THR A 399 -31.62 -13.24 16.20
C THR A 399 -32.10 -11.84 16.43
N THR A 400 -31.85 -11.32 17.64
CA THR A 400 -32.14 -9.93 17.96
C THR A 400 -30.89 -9.19 18.36
N GLU A 401 -30.66 -8.05 17.72
CA GLU A 401 -29.43 -7.25 17.88
C GLU A 401 -29.74 -5.90 18.57
N ASN A 402 -28.77 -5.44 19.38
CA ASN A 402 -28.86 -4.11 19.98
C ASN A 402 -28.24 -3.07 19.02
N ALA A 403 -28.69 -3.04 17.76
CA ALA A 403 -28.18 -2.15 16.77
C ALA A 403 -28.38 -0.67 17.13
N GLN A 404 -27.32 0.11 17.12
CA GLN A 404 -27.38 1.57 17.27
C GLN A 404 -27.73 2.18 15.92
N THR A 405 -29.00 2.23 15.57
CA THR A 405 -29.48 2.86 14.33
C THR A 405 -30.34 4.07 14.66
N SER A 406 -30.21 5.11 13.84
CA SER A 406 -31.02 6.34 13.97
C SER A 406 -32.53 6.04 13.90
N ILE A 407 -32.94 5.03 13.12
CA ILE A 407 -34.34 4.57 13.02
C ILE A 407 -34.81 3.98 14.34
N ARG A 408 -34.04 3.07 14.94
CA ARG A 408 -34.36 2.48 16.22
C ARG A 408 -34.51 3.52 17.32
N ASP A 409 -33.61 4.50 17.38
CA ASP A 409 -33.67 5.55 18.39
C ASP A 409 -34.91 6.44 18.21
N ARG A 410 -35.32 6.74 16.98
CA ARG A 410 -36.56 7.46 16.69
C ARG A 410 -37.81 6.67 17.09
N ILE A 411 -37.83 5.36 16.78
CA ILE A 411 -38.89 4.44 17.18
C ILE A 411 -39.01 4.43 18.69
N ARG A 412 -37.91 4.25 19.44
CA ARG A 412 -37.90 4.22 20.90
C ARG A 412 -38.39 5.52 21.54
N LYS A 413 -38.16 6.66 20.91
CA LYS A 413 -38.60 7.97 21.40
C LYS A 413 -40.08 8.21 21.17
N LYS A 414 -40.63 7.72 20.06
CA LYS A 414 -42.00 8.05 19.63
C LYS A 414 -43.00 6.94 19.91
N ILE A 415 -42.60 5.67 19.85
CA ILE A 415 -43.52 4.54 19.98
C ILE A 415 -43.49 3.97 21.40
N PRO A 416 -44.66 3.82 22.08
CA PRO A 416 -44.76 3.24 23.41
C PRO A 416 -44.16 1.82 23.51
N ASN A 417 -43.76 1.45 24.72
CA ASN A 417 -43.12 0.15 24.95
C ASN A 417 -44.12 -1.03 24.87
N ASP A 418 -45.40 -0.78 24.93
CA ASP A 418 -46.47 -1.79 24.87
C ASP A 418 -46.55 -2.55 23.55
N TYR A 419 -46.04 -1.94 22.46
CA TYR A 419 -45.94 -2.58 21.15
C TYR A 419 -44.73 -3.53 21.11
N ASN A 420 -45.01 -4.83 21.18
CA ASN A 420 -43.95 -5.82 21.35
C ASN A 420 -43.19 -6.15 20.05
N PHE A 421 -43.89 -6.24 18.90
CA PHE A 421 -43.27 -6.45 17.58
C PHE A 421 -43.71 -5.38 16.60
N ILE A 422 -42.76 -4.65 16.05
CA ILE A 422 -42.95 -3.50 15.15
C ILE A 422 -42.20 -3.72 13.86
N ILE A 423 -42.77 -3.36 12.72
CA ILE A 423 -42.11 -3.22 11.45
C ILE A 423 -42.04 -1.73 11.05
N ALA A 424 -40.84 -1.27 10.73
CA ALA A 424 -40.59 0.02 10.10
C ALA A 424 -40.40 -0.19 8.60
N GLN A 425 -41.28 0.41 7.78
CA GLN A 425 -41.26 0.33 6.34
C GLN A 425 -40.80 1.66 5.76
N TYR A 426 -39.73 1.65 4.98
CA TYR A 426 -39.11 2.85 4.36
C TYR A 426 -38.25 2.55 3.16
N ILE A 427 -37.82 3.59 2.45
CA ILE A 427 -36.87 3.48 1.33
C ILE A 427 -35.50 4.00 1.80
N PRO A 428 -34.48 3.12 1.98
CA PRO A 428 -33.15 3.53 2.41
C PRO A 428 -32.45 4.44 1.39
N VAL A 429 -31.78 5.50 1.87
CA VAL A 429 -30.98 6.41 1.04
C VAL A 429 -29.54 5.90 0.82
N SER A 430 -29.12 4.86 1.52
CA SER A 430 -27.79 4.26 1.43
C SER A 430 -27.83 2.76 1.75
N GLY A 431 -26.70 2.06 1.50
CA GLY A 431 -26.55 0.63 1.78
C GLY A 431 -27.12 -0.29 0.71
N LYS A 432 -27.17 -1.61 1.02
CA LYS A 432 -27.57 -2.69 0.09
C LYS A 432 -28.96 -2.51 -0.54
N ASN A 433 -29.88 -1.94 0.23
CA ASN A 433 -31.28 -1.74 -0.16
C ASN A 433 -31.61 -0.30 -0.60
N LYS A 434 -30.61 0.50 -0.96
CA LYS A 434 -30.79 1.88 -1.43
C LYS A 434 -31.84 1.96 -2.52
N GLY A 435 -32.84 2.81 -2.32
CA GLY A 435 -33.91 3.06 -3.30
C GLY A 435 -34.99 1.98 -3.40
N LYS A 436 -34.94 0.93 -2.53
CA LYS A 436 -35.94 -0.14 -2.53
C LYS A 436 -36.77 -0.09 -1.24
N LEU A 437 -38.09 -0.25 -1.34
CA LEU A 437 -38.96 -0.36 -0.18
C LEU A 437 -38.49 -1.53 0.70
N THR A 438 -38.22 -1.26 1.97
CA THR A 438 -37.59 -2.19 2.91
C THR A 438 -38.34 -2.22 4.23
N ASP A 439 -38.60 -3.42 4.72
CA ASP A 439 -39.23 -3.68 6.02
C ASP A 439 -38.14 -4.08 7.01
N VAL A 440 -38.12 -3.41 8.17
CA VAL A 440 -37.18 -3.68 9.24
C VAL A 440 -37.93 -3.95 10.55
N GLY A 441 -37.73 -5.16 11.09
CA GLY A 441 -38.44 -5.62 12.31
C GLY A 441 -37.71 -5.25 13.60
N PHE A 442 -38.48 -4.83 14.61
CA PHE A 442 -37.99 -4.54 15.96
C PHE A 442 -38.87 -5.27 16.99
N ILE A 443 -38.28 -5.96 17.96
CA ILE A 443 -39.02 -6.76 18.94
C ILE A 443 -38.61 -6.44 20.39
N GLY A 444 -39.56 -6.63 21.30
CA GLY A 444 -39.43 -6.45 22.76
C GLY A 444 -39.39 -4.98 23.19
N ASN A 445 -39.42 -4.74 24.50
CA ASN A 445 -39.46 -3.40 25.10
C ASN A 445 -38.26 -2.53 24.71
N LYS A 446 -37.12 -3.16 24.49
CA LYS A 446 -35.88 -2.46 24.04
C LYS A 446 -35.84 -2.23 22.54
N LYS A 447 -36.86 -2.59 21.77
CA LYS A 447 -36.94 -2.50 20.32
C LYS A 447 -35.63 -3.02 19.65
N ARG A 448 -35.29 -4.28 19.93
CA ARG A 448 -34.13 -4.91 19.35
C ARG A 448 -34.38 -5.23 17.87
N LEU A 449 -33.42 -4.97 17.04
CA LEU A 449 -33.47 -5.25 15.60
C LEU A 449 -33.54 -6.77 15.37
N ILE A 450 -34.46 -7.20 14.51
CA ILE A 450 -34.52 -8.60 14.03
C ILE A 450 -33.58 -8.76 12.83
N SER A 451 -32.69 -9.74 12.93
CA SER A 451 -31.81 -10.15 11.84
C SER A 451 -32.07 -11.61 11.51
N PHE A 452 -32.43 -11.90 10.25
CA PHE A 452 -32.71 -13.27 9.82
C PHE A 452 -31.41 -13.99 9.41
N LEU A 453 -31.32 -15.30 9.75
CA LEU A 453 -30.17 -16.15 9.41
C LEU A 453 -29.93 -16.20 7.90
N LYS A 454 -30.99 -16.25 7.11
CA LYS A 454 -30.94 -16.28 5.62
C LYS A 454 -30.11 -15.14 5.01
N GLU A 455 -30.01 -13.99 5.66
CA GLU A 455 -29.24 -12.85 5.17
C GLU A 455 -27.73 -13.03 5.32
N THR A 456 -27.32 -14.01 6.11
CA THR A 456 -25.93 -14.27 6.48
C THR A 456 -25.44 -15.65 6.08
N ILE A 457 -26.16 -16.32 5.20
CA ILE A 457 -25.82 -17.64 4.69
C ILE A 457 -25.84 -17.68 3.17
N VAL A 458 -25.19 -18.73 2.63
CA VAL A 458 -25.27 -19.12 1.23
C VAL A 458 -25.48 -20.62 1.17
N ILE A 459 -26.36 -21.08 0.27
CA ILE A 459 -26.59 -22.51 0.01
C ILE A 459 -25.89 -22.86 -1.31
N GLU A 460 -24.94 -23.80 -1.26
CA GLU A 460 -24.19 -24.29 -2.40
C GLU A 460 -24.11 -25.81 -2.34
N ASN A 461 -24.45 -26.48 -3.44
CA ASN A 461 -24.42 -27.94 -3.55
C ASN A 461 -25.15 -28.66 -2.39
N ASN A 462 -26.30 -28.14 -1.97
CA ASN A 462 -27.10 -28.61 -0.84
C ASN A 462 -26.43 -28.45 0.55
N PHE A 463 -25.32 -27.73 0.66
CA PHE A 463 -24.69 -27.39 1.92
C PHE A 463 -24.99 -25.94 2.29
N ILE A 464 -25.24 -25.69 3.57
CA ILE A 464 -25.49 -24.36 4.10
C ILE A 464 -24.18 -23.81 4.70
N TYR A 465 -23.75 -22.66 4.21
CA TYR A 465 -22.57 -21.97 4.70
C TYR A 465 -22.96 -20.67 5.39
N LYS A 466 -22.48 -20.48 6.61
CA LYS A 466 -22.46 -19.16 7.24
C LYS A 466 -21.46 -18.28 6.55
N THR A 467 -21.86 -17.05 6.21
CA THR A 467 -20.97 -16.09 5.57
C THR A 467 -20.64 -14.93 6.51
N GLU A 468 -19.38 -14.62 6.61
CA GLU A 468 -18.88 -13.44 7.33
C GLU A 468 -18.08 -12.57 6.38
N LYS A 469 -18.23 -11.24 6.47
CA LYS A 469 -17.41 -10.34 5.65
C LYS A 469 -15.97 -10.47 6.06
N SER A 470 -15.09 -10.68 5.09
CA SER A 470 -13.64 -10.65 5.31
C SER A 470 -13.24 -9.24 5.77
N GLY A 471 -12.68 -9.16 6.95
CA GLY A 471 -12.12 -7.93 7.50
C GLY A 471 -10.68 -7.69 7.04
N THR A 472 -10.02 -6.76 7.73
CA THR A 472 -8.62 -6.41 7.46
C THR A 472 -7.61 -7.28 8.22
N LEU A 473 -8.07 -8.17 9.09
CA LEU A 473 -7.23 -9.17 9.75
C LEU A 473 -7.37 -10.50 9.01
N TRP A 474 -6.26 -10.99 8.43
CA TRP A 474 -6.18 -12.25 7.72
C TRP A 474 -5.27 -13.22 8.49
N ASP A 475 -5.86 -13.97 9.41
CA ASP A 475 -5.17 -14.94 10.28
C ASP A 475 -5.47 -16.42 9.91
N ASP A 476 -6.32 -16.63 8.91
CA ASP A 476 -6.77 -17.90 8.40
C ASP A 476 -5.94 -18.44 7.21
N ILE A 477 -4.90 -17.72 6.77
CA ILE A 477 -4.00 -18.13 5.70
C ILE A 477 -2.86 -18.94 6.28
N SER A 478 -2.73 -20.21 5.87
CA SER A 478 -1.63 -21.07 6.29
C SER A 478 -0.32 -20.68 5.61
N TRP A 479 0.73 -20.57 6.40
CA TRP A 479 2.12 -20.37 5.96
C TRP A 479 2.96 -21.64 6.09
N SER A 480 2.36 -22.75 6.51
CA SER A 480 3.03 -24.03 6.59
C SER A 480 3.19 -24.63 5.18
N SER A 481 4.36 -25.23 4.94
CA SER A 481 4.66 -25.94 3.67
C SER A 481 4.67 -25.11 2.39
N ILE A 482 4.60 -23.78 2.48
CA ILE A 482 4.63 -22.89 1.30
C ILE A 482 5.94 -23.03 0.50
N LYS A 483 7.03 -23.47 1.15
CA LYS A 483 8.31 -23.71 0.51
C LYS A 483 8.18 -24.61 -0.73
N PHE A 484 7.29 -25.61 -0.69
CA PHE A 484 7.09 -26.58 -1.76
C PHE A 484 5.85 -26.28 -2.65
N GLU A 485 5.12 -25.20 -2.35
CA GLU A 485 3.94 -24.82 -3.14
C GLU A 485 4.35 -24.56 -4.59
N GLY A 486 3.56 -25.04 -5.57
CA GLY A 486 3.93 -25.00 -6.99
C GLY A 486 5.09 -25.93 -7.37
N ASN A 487 5.40 -26.93 -6.53
CA ASN A 487 6.48 -27.91 -6.72
C ASN A 487 7.87 -27.30 -7.00
N ILE A 488 8.16 -26.14 -6.43
CA ILE A 488 9.48 -25.50 -6.46
C ILE A 488 9.99 -25.22 -5.04
N ASN A 489 11.30 -25.32 -4.87
CA ASN A 489 11.96 -24.99 -3.63
C ASN A 489 12.51 -23.54 -3.70
N PHE A 490 11.92 -22.65 -2.92
CA PHE A 490 12.41 -21.29 -2.75
C PHE A 490 12.62 -21.03 -1.26
N GLY A 491 13.85 -20.66 -0.87
CA GLY A 491 14.28 -20.70 0.51
C GLY A 491 13.51 -19.79 1.46
N ALA A 492 13.52 -18.51 1.23
CA ALA A 492 12.87 -17.50 2.08
C ALA A 492 12.11 -16.48 1.22
N GLY A 493 11.04 -15.89 1.79
CA GLY A 493 10.31 -14.81 1.13
C GLY A 493 9.15 -15.25 0.22
N LYS A 494 8.92 -16.55 -0.01
CA LYS A 494 7.78 -17.02 -0.80
C LYS A 494 6.45 -16.70 -0.11
N LYS A 495 5.47 -16.23 -0.88
CA LYS A 495 4.12 -15.94 -0.37
C LYS A 495 3.14 -17.08 -0.72
N PRO A 496 2.13 -17.34 0.13
CA PRO A 496 1.12 -18.35 -0.15
C PRO A 496 0.24 -17.97 -1.35
N GLU A 497 -0.05 -18.92 -2.25
CA GLU A 497 -1.00 -18.69 -3.36
C GLU A 497 -2.39 -18.25 -2.86
N LYS A 498 -2.82 -18.73 -1.70
CA LYS A 498 -4.09 -18.36 -1.07
C LYS A 498 -4.18 -16.87 -0.73
N LEU A 499 -3.06 -16.25 -0.37
CA LEU A 499 -2.98 -14.81 -0.12
C LEU A 499 -3.29 -14.02 -1.40
N ILE A 500 -2.60 -14.37 -2.46
CA ILE A 500 -2.74 -13.69 -3.77
C ILE A 500 -4.13 -13.97 -4.38
N GLU A 501 -4.65 -15.19 -4.24
CA GLU A 501 -6.02 -15.53 -4.64
C GLU A 501 -7.04 -14.56 -4.02
N ARG A 502 -6.93 -14.31 -2.70
CA ARG A 502 -7.83 -13.41 -1.98
C ARG A 502 -7.72 -11.96 -2.46
N ILE A 503 -6.50 -11.51 -2.73
CA ILE A 503 -6.25 -10.19 -3.32
C ILE A 503 -6.94 -10.09 -4.69
N PHE A 504 -6.73 -11.05 -5.58
CA PHE A 504 -7.30 -11.02 -6.93
C PHE A 504 -8.82 -11.13 -6.93
N LYS A 505 -9.41 -11.97 -6.07
CA LYS A 505 -10.87 -12.03 -5.90
C LYS A 505 -11.48 -10.70 -5.47
N SER A 506 -10.76 -9.91 -4.69
CA SER A 506 -11.24 -8.61 -4.21
C SER A 506 -11.06 -7.47 -5.22
N SER A 507 -10.12 -7.59 -6.15
CA SER A 507 -9.67 -6.46 -6.97
C SER A 507 -9.79 -6.66 -8.49
N THR A 508 -9.93 -7.90 -8.97
CA THR A 508 -9.88 -8.23 -10.40
C THR A 508 -11.03 -9.11 -10.86
N ASN A 509 -11.25 -9.15 -12.18
CA ASN A 509 -12.05 -10.13 -12.91
C ASN A 509 -11.14 -11.02 -13.78
N GLU A 510 -11.72 -12.04 -14.41
CA GLU A 510 -11.03 -12.81 -15.45
C GLU A 510 -10.59 -11.87 -16.59
N ASN A 511 -9.46 -12.18 -17.21
CA ASN A 511 -8.79 -11.42 -18.26
C ASN A 511 -8.29 -10.01 -17.86
N ASP A 512 -8.49 -9.56 -16.60
CA ASP A 512 -7.84 -8.35 -16.13
C ASP A 512 -6.32 -8.54 -16.06
N LEU A 513 -5.59 -7.47 -16.39
CA LEU A 513 -4.13 -7.48 -16.36
C LEU A 513 -3.63 -7.17 -14.95
N VAL A 514 -2.77 -8.06 -14.43
CA VAL A 514 -2.07 -7.88 -13.15
C VAL A 514 -0.57 -7.74 -13.39
N VAL A 515 0.11 -7.00 -12.51
CA VAL A 515 1.56 -6.78 -12.59
C VAL A 515 2.21 -7.03 -11.24
N ASP A 516 3.36 -7.72 -11.29
CA ASP A 516 4.27 -7.84 -10.15
C ASP A 516 5.70 -7.56 -10.63
N PHE A 517 6.30 -6.47 -10.16
CA PHE A 517 7.65 -6.08 -10.56
C PHE A 517 8.72 -6.39 -9.50
N PHE A 518 8.36 -7.24 -8.54
CA PHE A 518 9.25 -7.94 -7.62
C PHE A 518 8.83 -9.42 -7.57
N LEU A 519 8.84 -10.06 -8.74
CA LEU A 519 8.16 -11.33 -8.99
C LEU A 519 8.67 -12.50 -8.12
N GLY A 520 9.95 -12.48 -7.79
CA GLY A 520 10.58 -13.51 -6.95
C GLY A 520 10.33 -14.92 -7.47
N SER A 521 9.68 -15.75 -6.65
CA SER A 521 9.37 -17.14 -6.99
C SER A 521 8.18 -17.32 -7.95
N GLY A 522 7.60 -16.25 -8.49
CA GLY A 522 6.50 -16.30 -9.45
C GLY A 522 5.12 -16.65 -8.87
N THR A 523 4.91 -16.47 -7.56
CA THR A 523 3.60 -16.78 -6.94
C THR A 523 2.47 -15.98 -7.56
N THR A 524 2.67 -14.69 -7.77
CA THR A 524 1.68 -13.79 -8.38
C THR A 524 1.29 -14.24 -9.78
N ALA A 525 2.27 -14.56 -10.61
CA ALA A 525 2.06 -15.05 -11.97
C ALA A 525 1.36 -16.40 -11.99
N ALA A 526 1.75 -17.34 -11.11
CA ALA A 526 1.12 -18.65 -10.99
C ALA A 526 -0.36 -18.55 -10.62
N VAL A 527 -0.70 -17.71 -9.63
CA VAL A 527 -2.10 -17.47 -9.22
C VAL A 527 -2.89 -16.78 -10.32
N ALA A 528 -2.31 -15.77 -10.98
CA ALA A 528 -2.94 -15.10 -12.10
C ALA A 528 -3.28 -16.08 -13.22
N HIS A 529 -2.35 -16.94 -13.59
CA HIS A 529 -2.52 -17.97 -14.60
C HIS A 529 -3.64 -18.95 -14.25
N LYS A 530 -3.61 -19.53 -13.04
CA LYS A 530 -4.64 -20.47 -12.54
C LYS A 530 -6.04 -19.84 -12.44
N MET A 531 -6.13 -18.54 -12.30
CA MET A 531 -7.39 -17.79 -12.17
C MET A 531 -7.82 -17.10 -13.47
N ASN A 532 -7.20 -17.37 -14.60
CA ASN A 532 -7.48 -16.76 -15.90
C ASN A 532 -7.32 -15.22 -15.87
N ARG A 533 -6.33 -14.70 -15.18
CA ARG A 533 -5.90 -13.31 -15.26
C ARG A 533 -4.68 -13.21 -16.15
N ARG A 534 -4.61 -12.14 -16.94
CA ARG A 534 -3.39 -11.80 -17.66
C ARG A 534 -2.36 -11.24 -16.69
N TYR A 535 -1.08 -11.47 -16.96
CA TYR A 535 -0.05 -11.00 -16.06
C TYR A 535 1.23 -10.55 -16.76
N ILE A 536 1.92 -9.62 -16.09
CA ILE A 536 3.29 -9.24 -16.39
C ILE A 536 4.08 -9.36 -15.08
N GLY A 537 5.11 -10.19 -15.10
CA GLY A 537 6.04 -10.37 -13.99
C GLY A 537 7.43 -9.88 -14.36
N ILE A 538 8.08 -9.14 -13.47
CA ILE A 538 9.44 -8.63 -13.69
C ILE A 538 10.34 -9.11 -12.55
N GLU A 539 11.51 -9.65 -12.91
CA GLU A 539 12.54 -10.09 -11.97
C GLU A 539 13.93 -9.83 -12.56
N GLN A 540 14.83 -9.33 -11.76
CA GLN A 540 16.19 -9.04 -12.21
C GLN A 540 17.20 -10.13 -11.89
N MET A 541 16.87 -11.04 -10.94
CA MET A 541 17.79 -12.04 -10.42
C MET A 541 17.86 -13.25 -11.36
N ASP A 542 19.03 -13.86 -11.48
CA ASP A 542 19.30 -14.97 -12.40
C ASP A 542 18.48 -16.23 -12.10
N TYR A 543 18.01 -16.40 -10.86
CA TYR A 543 17.14 -17.53 -10.48
C TYR A 543 15.79 -17.53 -11.21
N ILE A 544 15.43 -16.46 -11.94
CA ILE A 544 14.15 -16.36 -12.67
C ILE A 544 13.93 -17.56 -13.60
N ASN A 545 14.99 -18.04 -14.28
CA ASN A 545 14.90 -19.19 -15.17
C ASN A 545 14.66 -20.49 -14.41
N ASP A 546 15.42 -20.74 -13.35
CA ASP A 546 15.41 -22.01 -12.63
C ASP A 546 14.23 -22.14 -11.65
N ILE A 547 13.67 -21.00 -11.24
CA ILE A 547 12.58 -20.97 -10.24
C ILE A 547 11.27 -20.55 -10.89
N THR A 548 11.21 -19.32 -11.42
CA THR A 548 9.95 -18.69 -11.86
C THR A 548 9.43 -19.32 -13.15
N VAL A 549 10.29 -19.46 -14.17
CA VAL A 549 9.95 -20.10 -15.42
C VAL A 549 9.56 -21.56 -15.20
N GLU A 550 10.34 -22.30 -14.40
CA GLU A 550 10.06 -23.71 -14.08
C GLU A 550 8.74 -23.87 -13.29
N ARG A 551 8.41 -22.93 -12.39
CA ARG A 551 7.11 -22.92 -11.72
C ARG A 551 5.98 -22.77 -12.72
N LEU A 552 6.07 -21.81 -13.63
CA LEU A 552 5.01 -21.53 -14.61
C LEU A 552 4.85 -22.67 -15.63
N LYS A 553 5.92 -23.36 -16.01
CA LYS A 553 5.83 -24.60 -16.81
C LYS A 553 4.99 -25.65 -16.09
N LYS A 554 5.24 -25.88 -14.80
CA LYS A 554 4.43 -26.81 -13.98
C LYS A 554 2.97 -26.37 -13.87
N VAL A 555 2.71 -25.05 -13.80
CA VAL A 555 1.35 -24.51 -13.83
C VAL A 555 0.66 -24.84 -15.15
N ILE A 556 1.33 -24.64 -16.30
CA ILE A 556 0.82 -25.00 -17.62
C ILE A 556 0.55 -26.52 -17.71
N ASP A 557 1.40 -27.33 -17.11
CA ASP A 557 1.24 -28.80 -17.07
C ASP A 557 0.11 -29.24 -16.12
N GLY A 558 -0.49 -28.33 -15.34
CA GLY A 558 -1.62 -28.62 -14.48
C GLY A 558 -1.24 -29.12 -13.08
N GLU A 559 -0.15 -28.61 -12.50
CA GLU A 559 0.23 -28.96 -11.12
C GLU A 559 -0.93 -28.68 -10.14
N GLN A 560 -1.09 -29.57 -9.13
CA GLN A 560 -2.24 -29.59 -8.24
C GLN A 560 -1.97 -29.02 -6.82
N GLY A 561 -0.89 -28.24 -6.66
CA GLY A 561 -0.56 -27.55 -5.41
C GLY A 561 -1.29 -26.21 -5.25
N GLY A 562 -1.07 -25.57 -4.11
CA GLY A 562 -1.60 -24.24 -3.82
C GLY A 562 -3.12 -24.15 -4.00
N ILE A 563 -3.56 -23.24 -4.86
CA ILE A 563 -4.99 -23.00 -5.14
C ILE A 563 -5.57 -23.88 -6.24
N SER A 564 -4.78 -24.70 -6.92
CA SER A 564 -5.23 -25.45 -8.13
C SER A 564 -6.55 -26.17 -7.96
N LYS A 565 -6.73 -26.88 -6.83
CA LYS A 565 -7.98 -27.58 -6.52
C LYS A 565 -9.16 -26.63 -6.27
N SER A 566 -8.91 -25.51 -5.60
CA SER A 566 -9.98 -24.54 -5.24
C SER A 566 -10.51 -23.75 -6.43
N VAL A 567 -9.71 -23.65 -7.51
CA VAL A 567 -10.08 -22.97 -8.76
C VAL A 567 -10.32 -23.94 -9.92
N ASN A 568 -10.31 -25.25 -9.68
CA ASN A 568 -10.46 -26.31 -10.67
C ASN A 568 -9.43 -26.21 -11.82
N TRP A 569 -8.19 -25.89 -11.49
CA TRP A 569 -7.13 -25.77 -12.48
C TRP A 569 -6.66 -27.14 -12.99
N ASN A 570 -6.62 -27.31 -14.31
CA ASN A 570 -6.24 -28.57 -14.98
C ASN A 570 -5.09 -28.36 -16.00
N GLY A 571 -4.45 -27.22 -15.97
CA GLY A 571 -3.37 -26.89 -16.90
C GLY A 571 -3.84 -26.14 -18.15
N GLY A 572 -2.89 -25.81 -19.00
CA GLY A 572 -3.10 -25.07 -20.24
C GLY A 572 -2.61 -23.63 -20.19
N GLY A 573 -2.92 -22.87 -21.23
CA GLY A 573 -2.42 -21.51 -21.41
C GLY A 573 -0.96 -21.44 -21.86
N SER A 574 -0.41 -20.23 -21.83
CA SER A 574 0.96 -19.96 -22.21
C SER A 574 1.51 -18.70 -21.53
N PHE A 575 2.82 -18.56 -21.53
CA PHE A 575 3.49 -17.29 -21.19
C PHE A 575 4.71 -17.09 -22.09
N VAL A 576 5.08 -15.84 -22.26
CA VAL A 576 6.28 -15.44 -22.96
C VAL A 576 7.32 -14.98 -21.94
N TYR A 577 8.50 -15.55 -22.00
CA TYR A 577 9.69 -15.06 -21.33
C TYR A 577 10.49 -14.18 -22.29
N CYS A 578 10.97 -13.06 -21.83
CA CYS A 578 11.95 -12.22 -22.54
C CYS A 578 12.86 -11.48 -21.56
N GLU A 579 13.89 -10.86 -22.06
CA GLU A 579 14.89 -10.14 -21.29
C GLU A 579 15.06 -8.72 -21.84
N LEU A 580 15.40 -7.75 -20.99
CA LEU A 580 15.93 -6.48 -21.47
C LEU A 580 17.31 -6.74 -22.05
N LEU A 581 17.56 -6.37 -23.31
CA LEU A 581 18.83 -6.64 -23.97
C LEU A 581 19.96 -5.87 -23.30
N GLU A 582 20.86 -6.58 -22.65
CA GLU A 582 22.12 -6.06 -22.12
C GLU A 582 23.21 -6.20 -23.20
N ASN A 583 23.90 -5.11 -23.50
CA ASN A 583 25.06 -5.14 -24.38
C ASN A 583 26.32 -4.72 -23.62
N THR A 584 26.74 -5.57 -22.71
CA THR A 584 27.96 -5.39 -21.91
C THR A 584 29.12 -6.24 -22.42
N ASN A 585 28.82 -7.30 -23.17
CA ASN A 585 29.80 -8.32 -23.53
C ASN A 585 30.99 -7.76 -24.34
N SER A 586 30.75 -6.82 -25.25
CA SER A 586 31.82 -6.20 -26.04
C SER A 586 32.78 -5.35 -25.19
N LEU A 587 32.23 -4.59 -24.24
CA LEU A 587 33.02 -3.78 -23.31
C LEU A 587 33.74 -4.66 -22.27
N ILE A 588 33.10 -5.70 -21.77
CA ILE A 588 33.72 -6.65 -20.84
C ILE A 588 34.87 -7.40 -21.53
N SER A 589 34.70 -7.86 -22.79
CA SER A 589 35.78 -8.47 -23.55
C SER A 589 36.93 -7.50 -23.76
N GLN A 590 36.67 -6.26 -24.15
CA GLN A 590 37.70 -5.23 -24.30
C GLN A 590 38.47 -4.99 -22.99
N ILE A 591 37.76 -4.97 -21.83
CA ILE A 591 38.41 -4.84 -20.51
C ILE A 591 39.25 -6.08 -20.21
N GLN A 592 38.73 -7.28 -20.48
CA GLN A 592 39.45 -8.54 -20.22
C GLN A 592 40.75 -8.65 -21.04
N ASP A 593 40.72 -8.18 -22.30
CA ASP A 593 41.86 -8.18 -23.24
C ASP A 593 42.79 -6.98 -23.04
N ALA A 594 42.40 -6.01 -22.18
CA ALA A 594 43.17 -4.78 -21.97
C ALA A 594 44.57 -5.05 -21.42
N SER A 595 45.52 -4.25 -21.89
CA SER A 595 46.88 -4.13 -21.36
C SER A 595 47.05 -2.85 -20.54
N ASN A 596 48.20 -2.68 -19.87
CA ASN A 596 48.53 -1.40 -19.21
C ASN A 596 48.58 -0.20 -20.17
N GLU A 597 48.76 -0.43 -21.46
CA GLU A 597 48.90 0.62 -22.46
C GLU A 597 47.54 1.16 -22.92
N ASN A 598 46.49 0.31 -22.96
CA ASN A 598 45.18 0.67 -23.50
C ASN A 598 44.05 0.73 -22.47
N ILE A 599 44.25 0.31 -21.22
CA ILE A 599 43.21 0.30 -20.18
C ILE A 599 42.63 1.68 -19.90
N THR A 600 43.43 2.74 -19.97
CA THR A 600 43.00 4.14 -19.81
C THR A 600 42.12 4.60 -20.99
N ILE A 601 42.40 4.13 -22.19
CA ILE A 601 41.56 4.41 -23.38
C ILE A 601 40.20 3.76 -23.21
N ILE A 602 40.17 2.50 -22.78
CA ILE A 602 38.96 1.75 -22.53
C ILE A 602 38.12 2.40 -21.38
N LYS A 603 38.80 2.86 -20.32
CA LYS A 603 38.15 3.64 -19.25
C LYS A 603 37.44 4.88 -19.82
N ASN A 604 38.11 5.65 -20.67
CA ASN A 604 37.54 6.86 -21.27
C ASN A 604 36.36 6.56 -22.20
N LEU A 605 36.40 5.44 -22.92
CA LEU A 605 35.28 4.95 -23.73
C LEU A 605 34.06 4.62 -22.84
N ILE A 606 34.31 3.93 -21.73
CA ILE A 606 33.25 3.58 -20.77
C ILE A 606 32.65 4.85 -20.16
N TYR A 607 33.47 5.82 -19.78
CA TYR A 607 32.99 7.08 -19.18
C TYR A 607 32.25 7.99 -20.19
N SER A 608 32.49 7.83 -21.47
CA SER A 608 31.78 8.54 -22.54
C SER A 608 30.51 7.81 -23.02
N ASP A 609 30.25 6.60 -22.54
CA ASP A 609 29.05 5.84 -22.90
C ASP A 609 27.82 6.44 -22.24
N ASN A 610 26.89 6.99 -23.01
CA ASN A 610 25.68 7.64 -22.56
C ASN A 610 24.72 6.71 -21.77
N ARG A 611 24.95 5.40 -21.79
CA ARG A 611 24.19 4.40 -21.02
C ARG A 611 24.69 4.29 -19.58
N ILE A 612 25.87 4.80 -19.28
CA ILE A 612 26.44 4.85 -17.94
C ILE A 612 26.00 6.15 -17.30
N VAL A 613 25.19 6.05 -16.25
CA VAL A 613 24.79 7.23 -15.48
C VAL A 613 26.00 7.75 -14.72
N PRO A 614 26.45 8.99 -14.94
CA PRO A 614 27.55 9.57 -14.20
C PRO A 614 27.08 9.83 -12.75
N TYR A 615 27.58 9.00 -11.83
CA TYR A 615 27.35 9.23 -10.38
C TYR A 615 28.40 10.16 -9.77
N LEU A 616 29.38 10.58 -10.56
CA LEU A 616 30.51 11.36 -10.09
C LEU A 616 30.67 12.61 -10.93
N THR A 617 30.95 13.74 -10.27
CA THR A 617 31.34 14.97 -10.96
C THR A 617 32.64 14.77 -11.72
N THR A 618 32.89 15.60 -12.73
CA THR A 618 34.17 15.60 -13.45
C THR A 618 35.36 15.76 -12.52
N LYS A 619 35.20 16.47 -11.41
CA LYS A 619 36.24 16.66 -10.40
C LYS A 619 36.47 15.39 -9.56
N GLU A 620 35.42 14.73 -9.15
CA GLU A 620 35.49 13.47 -8.40
C GLU A 620 36.00 12.34 -9.28
N LEU A 621 35.63 12.32 -10.57
CA LEU A 621 36.25 11.43 -11.56
C LEU A 621 37.77 11.65 -11.67
N GLN A 622 38.23 12.93 -11.63
CA GLN A 622 39.64 13.22 -11.61
C GLN A 622 40.36 12.79 -10.34
N ASP A 623 39.69 12.86 -9.19
CA ASP A 623 40.24 12.38 -7.90
C ASP A 623 40.27 10.85 -7.86
N VAL A 624 39.21 10.18 -8.33
CA VAL A 624 39.16 8.71 -8.51
C VAL A 624 40.18 8.24 -9.54
N ASP A 625 40.43 9.04 -10.58
CA ASP A 625 41.46 8.74 -11.60
C ASP A 625 42.84 8.64 -11.01
N LYS A 626 43.20 9.47 -10.03
CA LYS A 626 44.51 9.35 -9.35
C LYS A 626 44.62 8.02 -8.63
N ASP A 627 43.55 7.61 -7.91
CA ASP A 627 43.53 6.31 -7.20
C ASP A 627 43.51 5.15 -8.21
N PHE A 628 42.71 5.27 -9.30
CA PHE A 628 42.65 4.28 -10.35
C PHE A 628 44.02 4.04 -10.99
N GLU A 629 44.82 5.11 -11.28
CA GLU A 629 46.14 4.95 -11.86
C GLU A 629 47.14 4.23 -10.95
N THR A 630 46.93 4.24 -9.64
CA THR A 630 47.76 3.52 -8.66
C THR A 630 47.41 2.03 -8.54
N LEU A 631 46.26 1.58 -9.06
CA LEU A 631 45.83 0.20 -9.00
C LEU A 631 46.63 -0.73 -9.91
N SER A 632 46.71 -2.01 -9.54
CA SER A 632 47.21 -3.04 -10.45
C SER A 632 46.31 -3.19 -11.68
N LEU A 633 46.82 -3.68 -12.80
CA LEU A 633 46.02 -3.94 -14.01
C LEU A 633 44.81 -4.82 -13.72
N LYS A 634 44.98 -5.82 -12.83
CA LYS A 634 43.91 -6.72 -12.41
C LYS A 634 42.81 -5.94 -11.66
N ASP A 635 43.18 -5.04 -10.75
CA ASP A 635 42.25 -4.27 -9.97
C ASP A 635 41.57 -3.18 -10.81
N LYS A 636 42.30 -2.56 -11.78
CA LYS A 636 41.74 -1.66 -12.80
C LYS A 636 40.65 -2.33 -13.61
N LYS A 637 40.92 -3.53 -14.15
CA LYS A 637 39.93 -4.34 -14.87
C LYS A 637 38.71 -4.65 -14.03
N GLN A 638 38.93 -5.07 -12.81
CA GLN A 638 37.84 -5.43 -11.88
C GLN A 638 36.99 -4.23 -11.53
N ALA A 639 37.56 -3.05 -11.34
CA ALA A 639 36.82 -1.80 -11.07
C ALA A 639 35.95 -1.41 -12.27
N LEU A 640 36.48 -1.49 -13.51
CA LEU A 640 35.70 -1.19 -14.72
C LEU A 640 34.57 -2.20 -14.97
N ILE A 641 34.81 -3.49 -14.75
CA ILE A 641 33.79 -4.51 -14.86
C ILE A 641 32.66 -4.23 -13.83
N LYS A 642 33.01 -3.93 -12.57
CA LYS A 642 32.02 -3.56 -11.55
C LYS A 642 31.20 -2.32 -11.93
N LEU A 643 31.80 -1.32 -12.57
CA LEU A 643 31.11 -0.13 -13.06
C LEU A 643 30.08 -0.51 -14.14
N ILE A 644 30.43 -1.37 -15.09
CA ILE A 644 29.54 -1.86 -16.14
C ILE A 644 28.40 -2.70 -15.52
N ASP A 645 28.73 -3.67 -14.68
CA ASP A 645 27.74 -4.53 -14.02
C ASP A 645 26.71 -3.71 -13.21
N LYS A 646 27.17 -2.61 -12.60
CA LYS A 646 26.33 -1.74 -11.80
C LYS A 646 25.30 -0.96 -12.64
N ASN A 647 25.69 -0.56 -13.85
CA ASN A 647 24.84 0.24 -14.74
C ASN A 647 23.93 -0.62 -15.62
N LYS A 648 24.20 -1.92 -15.80
CA LYS A 648 23.45 -2.84 -16.68
C LYS A 648 23.03 -2.14 -17.98
N LEU A 649 23.96 -2.03 -18.92
CA LEU A 649 23.84 -1.23 -20.15
C LEU A 649 22.78 -1.81 -21.08
N TYR A 650 21.52 -1.47 -20.87
CA TYR A 650 20.42 -1.88 -21.73
C TYR A 650 20.34 -1.05 -23.00
N VAL A 651 20.16 -1.73 -24.13
CA VAL A 651 20.03 -1.09 -25.44
C VAL A 651 18.66 -0.43 -25.60
N ASN A 652 18.64 0.84 -26.00
CA ASN A 652 17.39 1.55 -26.27
C ASN A 652 16.68 0.99 -27.50
N TYR A 653 15.36 0.98 -27.47
CA TYR A 653 14.56 0.60 -28.65
C TYR A 653 14.80 1.52 -29.86
N SER A 654 15.13 2.81 -29.62
CA SER A 654 15.52 3.75 -30.69
C SER A 654 16.71 3.27 -31.48
N ASP A 655 17.62 2.51 -30.87
CA ASP A 655 18.87 2.09 -31.41
C ASP A 655 18.81 0.66 -31.98
N ILE A 656 17.60 0.11 -32.16
CA ILE A 656 17.37 -1.29 -32.59
C ILE A 656 17.97 -1.62 -33.95
N GLU A 657 18.17 -0.65 -34.86
CA GLU A 657 18.74 -0.82 -36.15
C GLU A 657 20.26 -0.50 -36.21
N ASP A 658 20.82 -0.08 -35.09
CA ASP A 658 22.24 0.22 -35.02
C ASP A 658 23.07 -1.08 -35.05
N GLU A 659 23.89 -1.24 -36.11
CA GLU A 659 24.67 -2.44 -36.33
C GLU A 659 25.73 -2.67 -35.24
N SER A 660 26.15 -1.62 -34.51
CA SER A 660 27.14 -1.74 -33.43
C SER A 660 26.68 -2.62 -32.29
N PHE A 661 25.35 -2.76 -32.08
CA PHE A 661 24.78 -3.60 -31.02
C PHE A 661 24.58 -5.06 -31.41
N ASN A 662 24.78 -5.43 -32.70
CA ASN A 662 24.65 -6.81 -33.21
C ASN A 662 23.33 -7.50 -32.79
N ILE A 663 22.20 -6.77 -32.83
CA ILE A 663 20.89 -7.30 -32.44
C ILE A 663 20.41 -8.28 -33.51
N ASN A 664 20.07 -9.51 -33.11
CA ASN A 664 19.59 -10.51 -34.03
C ASN A 664 18.17 -10.18 -34.56
N GLU A 665 17.80 -10.70 -35.71
CA GLU A 665 16.52 -10.41 -36.36
C GLU A 665 15.30 -10.92 -35.58
N ALA A 666 15.41 -11.96 -34.76
CA ALA A 666 14.35 -12.45 -33.93
C ALA A 666 14.01 -11.43 -32.82
N ASP A 667 15.02 -10.87 -32.16
CA ASP A 667 14.84 -9.86 -31.11
C ASP A 667 14.32 -8.54 -31.69
N LYS A 668 14.81 -8.13 -32.88
CA LYS A 668 14.26 -6.96 -33.60
C LYS A 668 12.77 -7.16 -33.89
N LYS A 669 12.41 -8.31 -34.44
CA LYS A 669 11.03 -8.65 -34.80
C LYS A 669 10.12 -8.67 -33.57
N PHE A 670 10.55 -9.30 -32.48
CA PHE A 670 9.78 -9.35 -31.23
C PHE A 670 9.59 -7.95 -30.64
N SER A 671 10.67 -7.17 -30.50
CA SER A 671 10.63 -5.81 -29.96
C SER A 671 9.73 -4.89 -30.78
N LYS A 672 9.82 -4.93 -32.13
CA LYS A 672 8.92 -4.18 -33.02
C LYS A 672 7.47 -4.60 -32.83
N SER A 673 7.16 -5.89 -32.77
CA SER A 673 5.81 -6.39 -32.54
C SER A 673 5.27 -5.97 -31.17
N PHE A 674 6.15 -5.79 -30.19
CA PHE A 674 5.78 -5.33 -28.86
C PHE A 674 5.53 -3.82 -28.79
N TYR A 675 6.37 -2.98 -29.39
CA TYR A 675 6.29 -1.52 -29.24
C TYR A 675 5.49 -0.82 -30.35
N ASP A 676 5.50 -1.34 -31.56
CA ASP A 676 4.81 -0.72 -32.69
C ASP A 676 3.39 -1.24 -32.76
N LYS A 677 2.43 -0.36 -32.47
CA LYS A 677 1.02 -0.70 -32.65
C LYS A 677 0.74 -0.94 -34.14
N LYS A 678 0.12 -2.09 -34.46
CA LYS A 678 -0.62 -2.22 -35.70
C LYS A 678 -1.94 -1.49 -35.60
#